data_8f53ce16126780a36ef4bbff2a34dff6
#
_entry.id   8f53ce16126780a36ef4bbff2a34dff6
#
_cell.length_a   1.000
_cell.length_b   1.000
_cell.length_c   1.000
_cell.angle_alpha   90.00
_cell.angle_beta   90.00
_cell.angle_gamma   90.00
#
_symmetry.space_group_name_H-M   'P 1'
#
loop_
_entity.id
_entity.type
_entity.pdbx_description
1 polymer ?
#
loop_
_entity_poly.entity_id
_entity_poly.type
_entity_poly.pdbx_seq_one_letter_code
_entity_poly.pdbx_strand_id
1 'polypeptide(L)'
;MNNCKKPHADQPTNLDKFSPEILSEIEQLFAKKFTYAKPVNNEWQLPDPSDAFTCDHKEFNSLLALKDSMNEVKNQLSDKNLVEWHQHTSFTNKAGKQRSLHAELCTQAWCKFHEILCTFPLLPEEALQDGELNSVHLCEAPGAFIASLNHYLKSHHVPCDWNWAANTLNPYHEANDTLTMIMDDRLIANTLPWWYFGPDNTGDVMTLKHLTGLQSFVSNMATVHLVTADGSFDCQGNPGEQEALVSPLHYCETVTALMILGTGGSFVLKMFTLFEHCSINLLFLLNCSFEEVHVFKPATSKAGNSEAYVICLRFLGRESIHLLLSKMIQNFGTEMVNKALFPQHALPESFLKVHEECCIFFHKCQVETISENIHLFERMEEAEQTKLNKLRDCAVEFFMQRLRMKPIARSNWLVKKSQTGCSMNAKWFGQRNKYFSTYNERKMLETLSWNDKVAKGYFNHWAEEHSLNNAGKMCVLEGSSSDLECSLWYILEGKRLPVVKCSPFCDGQVLENLNEAMNELVGGRLKSRPLLQACRSCEVLPGELILAEVSDLSRCHQEVLNERCGDQFQCLVVDFPSLCDIESQPGMEVKLLDSATLTFSFSLLYDGEPKYQQQLLACVLRSLNQLTTGDALILPLLSCFTRFTAGLVFILHHCFRYITFACPTAHEPLRTSAALLCVGYRGLPNPVVEYLQHLNKLMSSLLDADSPQQVLQFVPMEVLLQGKLLEFFWDLNTAIAKRQLHLIVQAQQQQRAADGSL
;
A
#
# COMPACT_ATOMS: atom_id res chain seq x y z
N MET A 1 -61.74 10.22 -8.42
CA MET A 1 -61.87 9.16 -7.41
C MET A 1 -60.48 8.83 -6.86
N ASN A 2 -60.20 9.40 -5.71
CA ASN A 2 -58.89 9.31 -5.04
C ASN A 2 -58.76 7.97 -4.33
N ASN A 3 -57.85 7.10 -4.78
CA ASN A 3 -57.41 5.96 -4.02
C ASN A 3 -56.16 6.36 -3.22
N CYS A 4 -56.36 6.86 -1.99
CA CYS A 4 -55.35 6.87 -0.96
C CYS A 4 -54.97 5.42 -0.61
N LYS A 5 -53.80 4.96 -1.02
CA LYS A 5 -53.18 3.75 -0.46
C LYS A 5 -52.82 4.01 0.99
N LYS A 6 -53.43 3.22 1.91
CA LYS A 6 -53.04 3.18 3.33
C LYS A 6 -51.56 2.84 3.45
N PRO A 7 -50.85 3.40 4.45
CA PRO A 7 -49.46 3.02 4.73
C PRO A 7 -49.43 1.51 5.05
N HIS A 8 -48.46 0.82 4.44
CA HIS A 8 -48.20 -0.59 4.74
C HIS A 8 -47.92 -0.72 6.24
N ALA A 9 -48.72 -1.59 6.90
CA ALA A 9 -48.46 -2.05 8.25
C ALA A 9 -47.02 -2.61 8.32
N ASP A 10 -46.31 -2.25 9.39
CA ASP A 10 -44.98 -2.71 9.69
C ASP A 10 -44.91 -4.25 9.58
N GLN A 11 -44.11 -4.74 8.67
CA GLN A 11 -43.74 -6.16 8.70
C GLN A 11 -43.01 -6.43 10.03
N PRO A 12 -43.27 -7.54 10.73
CA PRO A 12 -42.65 -7.84 12.00
C PRO A 12 -41.12 -7.76 11.82
N THR A 13 -40.45 -6.96 12.65
CA THR A 13 -39.04 -6.74 12.56
C THR A 13 -38.33 -8.06 12.90
N ASN A 14 -37.36 -8.47 12.09
CA ASN A 14 -36.59 -9.69 12.33
C ASN A 14 -35.84 -9.66 13.69
N LEU A 15 -35.85 -8.52 14.39
CA LEU A 15 -35.30 -8.32 15.73
C LEU A 15 -36.19 -8.88 16.84
N ASP A 16 -37.52 -9.00 16.62
CA ASP A 16 -38.48 -9.50 17.62
C ASP A 16 -38.24 -10.98 18.04
N LYS A 17 -37.38 -11.68 17.29
CA LYS A 17 -36.98 -13.06 17.60
C LYS A 17 -35.91 -13.16 18.69
N PHE A 18 -35.27 -12.06 19.07
CA PHE A 18 -34.23 -12.04 20.09
C PHE A 18 -34.75 -11.60 21.45
N SER A 19 -34.14 -12.10 22.52
CA SER A 19 -34.53 -11.71 23.86
C SER A 19 -34.17 -10.24 24.15
N PRO A 20 -34.87 -9.55 25.07
CA PRO A 20 -34.58 -8.18 25.45
C PRO A 20 -33.14 -7.97 25.93
N GLU A 21 -32.55 -8.98 26.61
CA GLU A 21 -31.16 -8.92 27.08
C GLU A 21 -30.17 -8.90 25.90
N ILE A 22 -30.38 -9.74 24.88
CA ILE A 22 -29.55 -9.78 23.67
C ILE A 22 -29.68 -8.45 22.92
N LEU A 23 -30.87 -7.92 22.77
CA LEU A 23 -31.11 -6.64 22.11
C LEU A 23 -30.41 -5.50 22.84
N SER A 24 -30.56 -5.43 24.17
CA SER A 24 -29.91 -4.40 25.00
C SER A 24 -28.39 -4.45 24.89
N GLU A 25 -27.80 -5.64 24.89
CA GLU A 25 -26.34 -5.78 24.75
C GLU A 25 -25.86 -5.31 23.36
N ILE A 26 -26.64 -5.56 22.30
CA ILE A 26 -26.32 -5.09 20.96
C ILE A 26 -26.54 -3.58 20.83
N GLU A 27 -27.59 -3.03 21.39
CA GLU A 27 -27.80 -1.56 21.41
C GLU A 27 -26.65 -0.84 22.09
N GLN A 28 -26.17 -1.34 23.23
CA GLN A 28 -25.00 -0.79 23.93
C GLN A 28 -23.73 -0.89 23.07
N LEU A 29 -23.54 -1.98 22.32
CA LEU A 29 -22.41 -2.15 21.41
C LEU A 29 -22.39 -1.06 20.34
N PHE A 30 -23.55 -0.70 19.78
CA PHE A 30 -23.69 0.36 18.74
C PHE A 30 -23.80 1.78 19.30
N ALA A 31 -23.82 1.97 20.62
CA ALA A 31 -23.95 3.25 21.29
C ALA A 31 -22.63 3.81 21.86
N LYS A 32 -21.48 3.22 21.53
CA LYS A 32 -20.18 3.65 22.07
C LYS A 32 -19.74 4.99 21.50
N LYS A 33 -20.31 6.06 22.05
CA LYS A 33 -20.09 7.45 21.65
C LYS A 33 -19.87 8.33 22.86
N PHE A 34 -18.90 9.24 22.76
CA PHE A 34 -18.69 10.35 23.69
C PHE A 34 -18.83 11.68 22.93
N THR A 35 -19.54 12.64 23.50
CA THR A 35 -19.73 13.97 22.92
C THR A 35 -19.09 15.01 23.82
N TYR A 36 -18.22 15.85 23.25
CA TYR A 36 -17.64 16.97 23.97
C TYR A 36 -18.70 18.05 24.16
N ALA A 37 -19.20 18.19 25.39
CA ALA A 37 -20.15 19.25 25.76
C ALA A 37 -19.40 20.56 25.99
N LYS A 38 -19.49 21.51 25.04
CA LYS A 38 -18.85 22.82 25.18
C LYS A 38 -19.55 23.63 26.27
N PRO A 39 -18.77 24.35 27.11
CA PRO A 39 -19.34 25.19 28.14
C PRO A 39 -20.09 26.41 27.53
N VAL A 40 -21.18 26.80 28.18
CA VAL A 40 -22.03 27.93 27.71
C VAL A 40 -21.29 29.25 27.73
N ASN A 41 -20.30 29.41 28.60
CA ASN A 41 -19.51 30.65 28.76
C ASN A 41 -18.43 30.83 27.66
N ASN A 42 -18.39 29.99 26.65
CA ASN A 42 -17.39 30.00 25.57
C ASN A 42 -15.93 30.01 26.08
N GLU A 43 -15.65 29.26 27.11
CA GLU A 43 -14.31 29.15 27.75
C GLU A 43 -13.28 28.46 26.86
N TRP A 44 -13.73 27.55 25.96
CA TRP A 44 -12.85 26.85 25.05
C TRP A 44 -12.50 27.71 23.85
N GLN A 45 -11.43 28.49 23.99
CA GLN A 45 -10.88 29.35 22.93
C GLN A 45 -9.44 28.95 22.62
N LEU A 46 -9.04 29.07 21.37
CA LEU A 46 -7.67 28.80 20.97
C LEU A 46 -6.71 29.76 21.68
N PRO A 47 -5.58 29.26 22.20
CA PRO A 47 -4.49 30.09 22.72
C PRO A 47 -3.95 31.06 21.66
N ASP A 48 -3.18 32.06 22.10
CA ASP A 48 -2.46 32.93 21.18
C ASP A 48 -1.53 32.11 20.30
N PRO A 49 -1.54 32.33 18.99
CA PRO A 49 -0.64 31.60 18.09
C PRO A 49 0.85 31.75 18.44
N SER A 50 1.27 32.75 19.20
CA SER A 50 2.64 32.92 19.68
C SER A 50 3.06 31.81 20.67
N ASP A 51 2.10 31.21 21.38
CA ASP A 51 2.36 30.17 22.36
C ASP A 51 2.53 28.79 21.73
N ALA A 52 2.15 28.65 20.44
CA ALA A 52 2.23 27.37 19.74
C ALA A 52 3.69 26.94 19.53
N PHE A 53 3.99 25.65 19.84
CA PHE A 53 5.31 24.99 19.70
C PHE A 53 6.42 25.61 20.55
N THR A 54 6.08 26.25 21.67
CA THR A 54 7.05 26.89 22.57
C THR A 54 7.62 25.96 23.64
N CYS A 55 6.96 24.83 23.91
CA CYS A 55 7.38 23.89 24.96
C CYS A 55 7.35 22.43 24.46
N ASP A 56 8.02 21.56 25.24
CA ASP A 56 8.01 20.12 25.00
C ASP A 56 6.68 19.50 25.48
N HIS A 57 6.36 18.29 24.97
CA HIS A 57 5.23 17.52 25.46
C HIS A 57 5.39 17.20 26.95
N LYS A 58 4.25 17.15 27.66
CA LYS A 58 4.19 16.79 29.08
C LYS A 58 3.20 15.67 29.28
N GLU A 59 3.46 14.87 30.28
CA GLU A 59 2.56 13.82 30.73
C GLU A 59 1.46 14.39 31.65
N PHE A 60 0.27 13.83 31.52
CA PHE A 60 -0.87 14.09 32.42
C PHE A 60 -1.02 12.85 33.33
N ASN A 61 -0.75 13.00 34.63
CA ASN A 61 -0.65 11.87 35.59
C ASN A 61 -1.88 10.96 35.56
N SER A 62 -3.10 11.50 35.46
CA SER A 62 -4.33 10.71 35.43
C SER A 62 -4.43 9.87 34.14
N LEU A 63 -4.05 10.43 33.00
CA LEU A 63 -4.07 9.74 31.71
C LEU A 63 -2.92 8.74 31.58
N LEU A 64 -1.76 9.04 32.16
CA LEU A 64 -0.64 8.10 32.23
C LEU A 64 -1.05 6.84 33.02
N ALA A 65 -1.76 6.99 34.13
CA ALA A 65 -2.28 5.85 34.89
C ALA A 65 -3.25 4.99 34.09
N LEU A 66 -4.09 5.60 33.22
CA LEU A 66 -4.96 4.87 32.30
C LEU A 66 -4.15 4.13 31.23
N LYS A 67 -3.11 4.77 30.67
CA LYS A 67 -2.19 4.16 29.69
C LYS A 67 -1.51 2.94 30.28
N ASP A 68 -0.96 3.07 31.49
CA ASP A 68 -0.27 1.97 32.18
C ASP A 68 -1.21 0.80 32.44
N SER A 69 -2.39 1.07 33.00
CA SER A 69 -3.42 0.05 33.23
C SER A 69 -3.84 -0.66 31.93
N MET A 70 -3.98 0.07 30.82
CA MET A 70 -4.28 -0.49 29.51
C MET A 70 -3.15 -1.41 29.02
N ASN A 71 -1.91 -0.98 29.19
CA ASN A 71 -0.73 -1.74 28.77
C ASN A 71 -0.55 -3.01 29.61
N GLU A 72 -0.85 -2.98 30.92
CA GLU A 72 -0.86 -4.18 31.76
C GLU A 72 -1.82 -5.25 31.22
N VAL A 73 -3.03 -4.86 30.81
CA VAL A 73 -4.01 -5.78 30.24
C VAL A 73 -3.55 -6.29 28.88
N LYS A 74 -3.01 -5.42 28.01
CA LYS A 74 -2.47 -5.82 26.70
C LYS A 74 -1.27 -6.76 26.81
N ASN A 75 -0.40 -6.59 27.82
CA ASN A 75 0.78 -7.43 28.02
C ASN A 75 0.42 -8.90 28.28
N GLN A 76 -0.78 -9.19 28.81
CA GLN A 76 -1.27 -10.56 28.96
C GLN A 76 -1.47 -11.30 27.63
N LEU A 77 -1.47 -10.56 26.51
CA LEU A 77 -1.60 -11.12 25.17
C LEU A 77 -0.25 -11.52 24.54
N SER A 78 0.87 -11.14 25.12
CA SER A 78 2.22 -11.26 24.53
C SER A 78 2.63 -12.72 24.27
N ASP A 79 2.14 -13.65 25.08
CA ASP A 79 2.42 -15.09 24.99
C ASP A 79 1.29 -15.89 24.31
N LYS A 80 0.22 -15.24 23.87
CA LYS A 80 -0.86 -15.92 23.14
C LYS A 80 -0.43 -16.16 21.70
N ASN A 81 -0.73 -17.36 21.16
CA ASN A 81 -0.51 -17.66 19.75
C ASN A 81 -1.32 -16.68 18.87
N LEU A 82 -0.64 -15.97 17.99
CA LEU A 82 -1.25 -14.90 17.21
C LEU A 82 -2.38 -15.40 16.28
N VAL A 83 -2.20 -16.58 15.67
CA VAL A 83 -3.19 -17.15 14.75
C VAL A 83 -4.43 -17.59 15.52
N GLU A 84 -4.24 -18.31 16.63
CA GLU A 84 -5.31 -18.77 17.48
C GLU A 84 -6.05 -17.59 18.11
N TRP A 85 -5.32 -16.59 18.62
CA TRP A 85 -5.89 -15.37 19.16
C TRP A 85 -6.69 -14.59 18.12
N HIS A 86 -6.18 -14.51 16.90
CA HIS A 86 -6.90 -13.85 15.78
C HIS A 86 -8.19 -14.58 15.39
N GLN A 87 -8.15 -15.90 15.34
CA GLN A 87 -9.34 -16.73 15.09
C GLN A 87 -10.35 -16.55 16.22
N HIS A 88 -9.89 -16.61 17.46
CA HIS A 88 -10.74 -16.42 18.64
C HIS A 88 -11.41 -15.04 18.64
N THR A 89 -10.62 -13.95 18.51
CA THR A 89 -11.16 -12.58 18.52
C THR A 89 -12.04 -12.29 17.28
N SER A 90 -11.84 -12.99 16.17
CA SER A 90 -12.74 -12.94 15.02
C SER A 90 -14.07 -13.65 15.31
N PHE A 91 -14.05 -14.72 16.10
CA PHE A 91 -15.25 -15.43 16.55
C PHE A 91 -16.00 -14.63 17.61
N THR A 92 -15.32 -14.09 18.62
CA THR A 92 -15.94 -13.31 19.72
C THR A 92 -16.38 -11.91 19.29
N ASN A 93 -15.93 -11.41 18.13
CA ASN A 93 -16.40 -10.14 17.59
C ASN A 93 -17.89 -10.23 17.22
N LYS A 94 -18.75 -9.65 18.08
CA LYS A 94 -20.20 -9.69 17.96
C LYS A 94 -20.70 -9.10 16.62
N ALA A 95 -20.04 -8.06 16.12
CA ALA A 95 -20.38 -7.39 14.85
C ALA A 95 -19.52 -7.82 13.64
N GLY A 96 -18.72 -8.88 13.75
CA GLY A 96 -17.78 -9.32 12.71
C GLY A 96 -18.40 -10.05 11.50
N LYS A 97 -19.70 -10.41 11.55
CA LYS A 97 -20.34 -11.27 10.54
C LYS A 97 -20.86 -10.51 9.29
N GLN A 98 -20.77 -9.18 9.25
CA GLN A 98 -21.31 -8.34 8.15
C GLN A 98 -20.65 -8.54 6.79
N ARG A 99 -19.58 -9.31 6.69
CA ARG A 99 -18.92 -9.67 5.41
C ARG A 99 -19.81 -10.36 4.38
N SER A 100 -21.05 -10.74 4.77
CA SER A 100 -22.05 -11.28 3.85
C SER A 100 -22.82 -10.23 3.05
N LEU A 101 -22.55 -8.93 3.25
CA LEU A 101 -23.16 -7.86 2.46
C LEU A 101 -22.59 -7.87 1.04
N HIS A 102 -23.46 -7.96 0.04
CA HIS A 102 -23.09 -7.80 -1.36
C HIS A 102 -22.88 -6.31 -1.68
N ALA A 103 -21.80 -5.73 -1.16
CA ALA A 103 -21.38 -4.35 -1.41
C ALA A 103 -19.97 -4.31 -1.97
N GLU A 104 -19.67 -3.26 -2.73
CA GLU A 104 -18.35 -3.03 -3.30
C GLU A 104 -17.32 -2.80 -2.21
N LEU A 105 -16.15 -3.46 -2.29
CA LEU A 105 -15.06 -3.35 -1.29
C LEU A 105 -15.54 -3.49 0.17
N CYS A 106 -16.53 -4.36 0.42
CA CYS A 106 -17.11 -4.57 1.75
C CYS A 106 -16.10 -5.17 2.74
N THR A 107 -15.19 -4.32 3.21
CA THR A 107 -14.20 -4.60 4.24
C THR A 107 -14.73 -4.17 5.62
N GLN A 108 -13.96 -4.43 6.67
CA GLN A 108 -14.30 -3.93 8.00
C GLN A 108 -14.29 -2.38 8.04
N ALA A 109 -13.36 -1.74 7.32
CA ALA A 109 -13.31 -0.28 7.20
C ALA A 109 -14.58 0.28 6.52
N TRP A 110 -15.06 -0.39 5.47
CA TRP A 110 -16.33 -0.05 4.82
C TRP A 110 -17.50 -0.04 5.81
N CYS A 111 -17.62 -1.10 6.63
CA CYS A 111 -18.70 -1.21 7.61
C CYS A 111 -18.64 -0.13 8.69
N LYS A 112 -17.43 0.20 9.18
CA LYS A 112 -17.21 1.26 10.16
C LYS A 112 -17.66 2.62 9.62
N PHE A 113 -17.25 2.95 8.40
CA PHE A 113 -17.61 4.24 7.82
C PHE A 113 -19.10 4.33 7.49
N HIS A 114 -19.71 3.23 7.04
CA HIS A 114 -21.17 3.19 6.84
C HIS A 114 -21.93 3.43 8.15
N GLU A 115 -21.47 2.86 9.26
CA GLU A 115 -22.01 3.09 10.59
C GLU A 115 -21.88 4.55 11.03
N ILE A 116 -20.73 5.18 10.74
CA ILE A 116 -20.49 6.61 11.02
C ILE A 116 -21.43 7.49 10.18
N LEU A 117 -21.55 7.23 8.86
CA LEU A 117 -22.46 7.95 7.96
C LEU A 117 -23.92 7.91 8.40
N CYS A 118 -24.36 6.76 8.95
CA CYS A 118 -25.72 6.60 9.42
C CYS A 118 -25.96 7.14 10.84
N THR A 119 -24.88 7.40 11.61
CA THR A 119 -24.97 7.82 13.01
C THR A 119 -24.84 9.35 13.13
N PHE A 120 -24.08 9.99 12.24
CA PHE A 120 -23.77 11.41 12.29
C PHE A 120 -24.16 12.12 11.00
N PRO A 121 -24.64 13.38 11.05
CA PRO A 121 -24.97 14.18 9.87
C PRO A 121 -23.68 14.73 9.21
N LEU A 122 -22.89 13.83 8.60
CA LEU A 122 -21.60 14.20 7.98
C LEU A 122 -21.76 15.04 6.71
N LEU A 123 -22.87 14.88 6.01
CA LEU A 123 -23.14 15.58 4.76
C LEU A 123 -23.88 16.88 5.07
N PRO A 124 -23.30 18.07 4.84
CA PRO A 124 -23.95 19.34 5.09
C PRO A 124 -25.25 19.49 4.31
N GLU A 125 -26.29 20.03 4.95
CA GLU A 125 -27.59 20.23 4.29
C GLU A 125 -27.48 21.17 3.09
N GLU A 126 -26.62 22.18 3.17
CA GLU A 126 -26.36 23.13 2.09
C GLU A 126 -25.85 22.41 0.84
N ALA A 127 -24.87 21.51 1.00
CA ALA A 127 -24.33 20.70 -0.10
C ALA A 127 -25.41 19.83 -0.78
N LEU A 128 -26.33 19.30 0.03
CA LEU A 128 -27.44 18.47 -0.50
C LEU A 128 -28.52 19.33 -1.17
N GLN A 129 -28.75 20.57 -0.71
CA GLN A 129 -29.67 21.52 -1.35
C GLN A 129 -29.10 22.06 -2.66
N ASP A 130 -27.80 22.34 -2.70
CA ASP A 130 -27.11 22.81 -3.91
C ASP A 130 -26.93 21.66 -4.94
N GLY A 131 -27.10 20.42 -4.52
CA GLY A 131 -26.98 19.23 -5.37
C GLY A 131 -25.55 18.88 -5.72
N GLU A 132 -24.55 19.43 -5.04
CA GLU A 132 -23.12 19.15 -5.25
C GLU A 132 -22.46 18.70 -3.93
N LEU A 133 -21.80 17.55 -3.95
CA LEU A 133 -21.05 17.03 -2.82
C LEU A 133 -19.60 16.79 -3.24
N ASN A 134 -18.66 17.44 -2.55
CA ASN A 134 -17.22 17.24 -2.76
C ASN A 134 -16.59 16.66 -1.50
N SER A 135 -15.84 15.55 -1.65
CA SER A 135 -15.16 14.88 -0.55
C SER A 135 -13.70 14.60 -0.85
N VAL A 136 -12.87 14.63 0.18
CA VAL A 136 -11.45 14.28 0.10
C VAL A 136 -11.13 13.22 1.14
N HIS A 137 -10.46 12.14 0.70
CA HIS A 137 -10.19 10.97 1.51
C HIS A 137 -8.68 10.77 1.66
N LEU A 138 -8.14 11.02 2.87
CA LEU A 138 -6.72 10.88 3.20
C LEU A 138 -6.42 9.47 3.70
N CYS A 139 -5.29 8.92 3.29
CA CYS A 139 -4.84 7.58 3.66
C CYS A 139 -5.88 6.48 3.39
N GLU A 140 -6.54 6.56 2.26
CA GLU A 140 -7.81 5.89 1.95
C GLU A 140 -7.67 4.45 1.45
N ALA A 141 -6.48 3.95 1.07
CA ALA A 141 -6.38 2.59 0.53
C ALA A 141 -7.05 1.55 1.44
N PRO A 142 -7.78 0.59 0.88
CA PRO A 142 -8.04 0.27 -0.54
C PRO A 142 -9.21 1.03 -1.19
N GLY A 143 -9.77 2.06 -0.56
CA GLY A 143 -10.93 2.82 -1.05
C GLY A 143 -12.26 2.40 -0.40
N ALA A 144 -12.19 1.87 0.81
CA ALA A 144 -13.35 1.34 1.51
C ALA A 144 -14.35 2.43 1.95
N PHE A 145 -13.87 3.61 2.37
CA PHE A 145 -14.73 4.73 2.75
C PHE A 145 -15.41 5.33 1.52
N ILE A 146 -14.67 5.47 0.41
CA ILE A 146 -15.21 5.92 -0.86
C ILE A 146 -16.32 4.99 -1.35
N ALA A 147 -16.08 3.67 -1.36
CA ALA A 147 -17.08 2.69 -1.74
C ALA A 147 -18.31 2.69 -0.80
N SER A 148 -18.09 2.91 0.50
CA SER A 148 -19.16 3.04 1.50
C SER A 148 -20.00 4.30 1.28
N LEU A 149 -19.36 5.45 0.98
CA LEU A 149 -20.06 6.69 0.67
C LEU A 149 -20.88 6.54 -0.62
N ASN A 150 -20.30 5.96 -1.68
CA ASN A 150 -21.03 5.66 -2.90
C ASN A 150 -22.28 4.82 -2.62
N HIS A 151 -22.11 3.76 -1.82
CA HIS A 151 -23.23 2.91 -1.42
C HIS A 151 -24.32 3.68 -0.67
N TYR A 152 -23.92 4.51 0.30
CA TYR A 152 -24.84 5.34 1.08
C TYR A 152 -25.64 6.29 0.16
N LEU A 153 -24.95 7.05 -0.69
CA LEU A 153 -25.59 8.00 -1.62
C LEU A 153 -26.58 7.31 -2.55
N LYS A 154 -26.20 6.17 -3.13
CA LYS A 154 -27.04 5.43 -4.08
C LYS A 154 -28.22 4.71 -3.38
N SER A 155 -28.01 4.11 -2.21
CA SER A 155 -29.05 3.38 -1.49
C SER A 155 -30.10 4.29 -0.82
N HIS A 156 -29.70 5.50 -0.47
CA HIS A 156 -30.60 6.53 0.10
C HIS A 156 -31.16 7.46 -0.95
N HIS A 157 -30.81 7.26 -2.23
CA HIS A 157 -31.26 8.11 -3.35
C HIS A 157 -30.97 9.61 -3.12
N VAL A 158 -29.80 9.92 -2.57
CA VAL A 158 -29.38 11.30 -2.33
C VAL A 158 -29.16 11.96 -3.69
N PRO A 159 -29.91 13.06 -4.01
CA PRO A 159 -29.83 13.70 -5.32
C PRO A 159 -28.67 14.71 -5.35
N CYS A 160 -27.44 14.23 -5.52
CA CYS A 160 -26.27 15.09 -5.65
C CYS A 160 -25.29 14.55 -6.69
N ASP A 161 -24.61 15.47 -7.35
CA ASP A 161 -23.40 15.21 -8.12
C ASP A 161 -22.23 15.13 -7.15
N TRP A 162 -21.66 13.92 -7.03
CA TRP A 162 -20.59 13.65 -6.10
C TRP A 162 -19.24 13.59 -6.80
N ASN A 163 -18.36 14.52 -6.40
CA ASN A 163 -16.95 14.53 -6.80
C ASN A 163 -16.07 14.14 -5.59
N TRP A 164 -15.00 13.41 -5.85
CA TRP A 164 -14.10 13.01 -4.79
C TRP A 164 -12.65 13.04 -5.24
N ALA A 165 -11.76 13.22 -4.28
CA ALA A 165 -10.33 13.04 -4.43
C ALA A 165 -9.81 12.15 -3.29
N ALA A 166 -8.74 11.41 -3.53
CA ALA A 166 -8.16 10.56 -2.52
C ALA A 166 -6.63 10.60 -2.53
N ASN A 167 -6.06 10.29 -1.37
CA ASN A 167 -4.63 10.10 -1.17
C ASN A 167 -4.39 8.78 -0.44
N THR A 168 -3.28 8.16 -0.72
CA THR A 168 -2.68 7.08 0.07
C THR A 168 -1.20 6.95 -0.28
N LEU A 169 -0.42 6.21 0.50
CA LEU A 169 0.90 5.76 0.06
C LEU A 169 0.72 5.00 -1.27
N ASN A 170 1.47 5.44 -2.28
CA ASN A 170 1.34 4.91 -3.64
C ASN A 170 1.80 3.45 -3.69
N PRO A 171 0.91 2.47 -3.93
CA PRO A 171 1.28 1.06 -3.98
C PRO A 171 2.22 0.72 -5.14
N TYR A 172 2.38 1.64 -6.10
CA TYR A 172 3.22 1.46 -7.27
C TYR A 172 4.60 2.13 -7.15
N HIS A 173 4.84 2.87 -6.06
CA HIS A 173 6.11 3.58 -5.89
C HIS A 173 7.16 2.69 -5.26
N GLU A 174 8.27 2.50 -5.94
CA GLU A 174 9.33 1.53 -5.66
C GLU A 174 10.07 1.77 -4.33
N ALA A 175 10.06 3.00 -3.81
CA ALA A 175 10.70 3.34 -2.53
C ALA A 175 9.79 3.12 -1.31
N ASN A 176 8.48 2.95 -1.52
CA ASN A 176 7.54 2.74 -0.43
C ASN A 176 7.74 1.37 0.21
N ASP A 177 7.56 1.32 1.53
CA ASP A 177 7.68 0.08 2.28
C ASP A 177 6.35 -0.67 2.28
N THR A 178 6.39 -1.94 1.86
CA THR A 178 5.22 -2.83 1.87
C THR A 178 4.67 -3.08 3.27
N LEU A 179 5.46 -2.85 4.34
CA LEU A 179 5.01 -2.96 5.72
C LEU A 179 4.12 -1.79 6.16
N THR A 180 4.29 -0.63 5.52
CA THR A 180 3.58 0.60 5.90
C THR A 180 2.38 0.92 5.02
N MET A 181 2.27 0.30 3.84
CA MET A 181 1.21 0.60 2.88
C MET A 181 0.24 -0.56 2.66
N ILE A 182 -0.95 -0.24 2.16
CA ILE A 182 -1.96 -1.23 1.77
C ILE A 182 -1.81 -1.51 0.28
N MET A 183 -1.58 -2.78 -0.05
CA MET A 183 -1.31 -3.24 -1.42
C MET A 183 -2.58 -3.53 -2.23
N ASP A 184 -3.77 -3.49 -1.63
CA ASP A 184 -5.04 -3.71 -2.34
C ASP A 184 -5.37 -2.49 -3.21
N ASP A 185 -5.10 -2.61 -4.50
CA ASP A 185 -5.26 -1.56 -5.50
C ASP A 185 -6.55 -1.65 -6.35
N ARG A 186 -7.53 -2.48 -5.93
CA ARG A 186 -8.76 -2.72 -6.72
C ARG A 186 -9.52 -1.46 -7.11
N LEU A 187 -9.64 -0.48 -6.22
CA LEU A 187 -10.23 0.81 -6.56
C LEU A 187 -9.22 1.71 -7.26
N ILE A 188 -8.01 1.79 -6.72
CA ILE A 188 -6.94 2.68 -7.21
C ILE A 188 -6.67 2.48 -8.70
N ALA A 189 -6.41 1.24 -9.11
CA ALA A 189 -6.07 0.91 -10.50
C ALA A 189 -7.16 1.26 -11.52
N ASN A 190 -8.41 1.32 -11.08
CA ASN A 190 -9.56 1.61 -11.94
C ASN A 190 -10.05 3.06 -11.84
N THR A 191 -9.46 3.86 -10.94
CA THR A 191 -9.85 5.24 -10.67
C THR A 191 -8.64 6.17 -10.46
N LEU A 192 -7.49 5.87 -11.09
CA LEU A 192 -6.24 6.59 -10.92
C LEU A 192 -6.35 8.12 -11.02
N PRO A 193 -7.13 8.73 -11.92
CA PRO A 193 -7.24 10.18 -12.04
C PRO A 193 -7.76 10.90 -10.79
N TRP A 194 -8.44 10.20 -9.88
CA TRP A 194 -8.96 10.76 -8.63
C TRP A 194 -8.00 10.62 -7.44
N TRP A 195 -6.84 9.93 -7.67
CA TRP A 195 -5.85 9.69 -6.64
C TRP A 195 -4.68 10.66 -6.78
N TYR A 196 -4.38 11.37 -5.72
CA TYR A 196 -3.24 12.28 -5.63
C TYR A 196 -2.12 11.65 -4.80
N PHE A 197 -0.98 11.39 -5.42
CA PHE A 197 0.18 10.79 -4.77
C PHE A 197 1.31 11.78 -4.45
N GLY A 198 1.05 13.07 -4.59
CA GLY A 198 2.05 14.11 -4.35
C GLY A 198 3.00 14.33 -5.54
N PRO A 199 3.81 15.41 -5.48
CA PRO A 199 4.72 15.77 -6.56
C PRO A 199 5.89 14.78 -6.72
N ASP A 200 6.24 14.04 -5.67
CA ASP A 200 7.24 12.97 -5.69
C ASP A 200 6.63 11.58 -5.94
N ASN A 201 5.33 11.52 -6.12
CA ASN A 201 4.55 10.31 -6.40
C ASN A 201 4.60 9.23 -5.30
N THR A 202 5.07 9.55 -4.09
CA THR A 202 5.11 8.59 -2.96
C THR A 202 3.77 8.40 -2.28
N GLY A 203 2.92 9.42 -2.32
CA GLY A 203 1.64 9.46 -1.60
C GLY A 203 1.78 9.78 -0.10
N ASP A 204 2.97 10.19 0.35
CA ASP A 204 3.21 10.53 1.76
C ASP A 204 2.57 11.87 2.12
N VAL A 205 1.47 11.80 2.85
CA VAL A 205 0.70 12.96 3.31
C VAL A 205 1.46 13.82 4.34
N MET A 206 2.54 13.32 4.91
CA MET A 206 3.32 14.02 5.93
C MET A 206 4.36 14.98 5.34
N THR A 207 4.40 15.18 4.04
CA THR A 207 5.31 16.15 3.41
C THR A 207 4.61 17.47 3.06
N LEU A 208 5.28 18.59 3.32
CA LEU A 208 4.73 19.92 3.00
C LEU A 208 4.44 20.10 1.51
N LYS A 209 5.25 19.50 0.64
CA LYS A 209 5.03 19.50 -0.82
C LYS A 209 3.74 18.78 -1.20
N HIS A 210 3.42 17.70 -0.48
CA HIS A 210 2.16 16.98 -0.67
C HIS A 210 0.97 17.85 -0.29
N LEU A 211 1.01 18.51 0.88
CA LEU A 211 -0.05 19.41 1.35
C LEU A 211 -0.36 20.51 0.32
N THR A 212 0.66 21.23 -0.14
CA THR A 212 0.50 22.31 -1.13
C THR A 212 0.01 21.83 -2.48
N GLY A 213 0.50 20.66 -2.92
CA GLY A 213 0.06 20.05 -4.16
C GLY A 213 -1.37 19.50 -4.09
N LEU A 214 -1.78 18.90 -2.97
CA LEU A 214 -3.15 18.44 -2.79
C LEU A 214 -4.14 19.61 -2.80
N GLN A 215 -3.79 20.74 -2.17
CA GLN A 215 -4.60 21.94 -2.23
C GLN A 215 -4.81 22.42 -3.68
N SER A 216 -3.77 22.37 -4.50
CA SER A 216 -3.88 22.68 -5.93
C SER A 216 -4.71 21.64 -6.68
N PHE A 217 -4.53 20.35 -6.38
CA PHE A 217 -5.27 19.26 -7.02
C PHE A 217 -6.79 19.36 -6.79
N VAL A 218 -7.21 19.73 -5.58
CA VAL A 218 -8.64 19.89 -5.24
C VAL A 218 -9.18 21.28 -5.53
N SER A 219 -8.40 22.21 -6.09
CA SER A 219 -8.80 23.60 -6.36
C SER A 219 -9.98 23.73 -7.33
N ASN A 220 -10.22 22.70 -8.14
CA ASN A 220 -11.39 22.63 -9.03
C ASN A 220 -12.71 22.32 -8.30
N MET A 221 -12.65 21.88 -7.06
CA MET A 221 -13.82 21.70 -6.20
C MET A 221 -14.18 23.07 -5.60
N ALA A 222 -15.40 23.56 -5.83
CA ALA A 222 -15.83 24.87 -5.32
C ALA A 222 -15.73 24.92 -3.80
N THR A 223 -16.19 23.88 -3.13
CA THR A 223 -16.14 23.72 -1.67
C THR A 223 -15.93 22.25 -1.34
N VAL A 224 -15.01 21.93 -0.43
CA VAL A 224 -14.86 20.58 0.11
C VAL A 224 -15.76 20.43 1.33
N HIS A 225 -16.73 19.52 1.27
CA HIS A 225 -17.78 19.34 2.27
C HIS A 225 -17.46 18.28 3.32
N LEU A 226 -16.64 17.30 2.93
CA LEU A 226 -16.25 16.18 3.79
C LEU A 226 -14.78 15.83 3.59
N VAL A 227 -14.03 15.73 4.69
CA VAL A 227 -12.70 15.15 4.69
C VAL A 227 -12.70 13.92 5.60
N THR A 228 -12.12 12.81 5.14
CA THR A 228 -11.89 11.62 5.97
C THR A 228 -10.40 11.31 6.03
N ALA A 229 -9.94 10.83 7.17
CA ALA A 229 -8.57 10.41 7.41
C ALA A 229 -8.55 9.08 8.19
N ASP A 230 -8.19 7.98 7.51
CA ASP A 230 -8.15 6.63 8.07
C ASP A 230 -6.71 6.08 8.14
N GLY A 231 -5.72 6.97 8.31
CA GLY A 231 -4.30 6.65 8.35
C GLY A 231 -3.87 5.81 9.55
N SER A 232 -2.85 4.99 9.37
CA SER A 232 -2.18 4.24 10.43
C SER A 232 -0.85 3.68 9.96
N PHE A 233 0.04 3.39 10.90
CA PHE A 233 1.24 2.59 10.68
C PHE A 233 1.10 1.20 11.32
N ASP A 234 1.93 0.26 10.88
CA ASP A 234 2.10 -0.99 11.59
C ASP A 234 2.90 -0.77 12.88
N CYS A 235 2.22 -0.82 14.01
CA CYS A 235 2.81 -0.67 15.33
C CYS A 235 2.91 -2.00 16.08
N GLN A 236 2.88 -3.15 15.37
CA GLN A 236 2.96 -4.46 16.01
C GLN A 236 4.27 -4.68 16.77
N GLY A 237 5.35 -3.98 16.41
CA GLY A 237 6.61 -4.00 17.15
C GLY A 237 6.55 -3.31 18.51
N ASN A 238 5.66 -2.33 18.71
CA ASN A 238 5.46 -1.63 19.98
C ASN A 238 4.00 -1.16 20.16
N PRO A 239 3.05 -2.08 20.40
CA PRO A 239 1.63 -1.77 20.42
C PRO A 239 1.20 -0.89 21.60
N GLY A 240 2.02 -0.76 22.64
CA GLY A 240 1.79 0.14 23.78
C GLY A 240 2.00 1.61 23.43
N GLU A 241 2.85 1.90 22.44
CA GLU A 241 3.21 3.27 22.01
C GLU A 241 2.53 3.66 20.68
N GLN A 242 1.50 2.95 20.25
CA GLN A 242 0.82 3.19 18.97
C GLN A 242 0.35 4.62 18.83
N GLU A 243 -0.23 5.23 19.88
CA GLU A 243 -0.70 6.61 19.86
C GLU A 243 0.42 7.61 19.58
N ALA A 244 1.53 7.50 20.32
CA ALA A 244 2.69 8.37 20.14
C ALA A 244 3.34 8.20 18.76
N LEU A 245 3.49 6.94 18.29
CA LEU A 245 4.08 6.64 16.98
C LEU A 245 3.27 7.19 15.81
N VAL A 246 1.93 7.16 15.90
CA VAL A 246 1.04 7.60 14.82
C VAL A 246 0.71 9.11 14.92
N SER A 247 1.00 9.76 16.04
CA SER A 247 0.65 11.17 16.27
C SER A 247 1.14 12.15 15.18
N PRO A 248 2.34 11.98 14.54
CA PRO A 248 2.76 12.84 13.43
C PRO A 248 1.82 12.76 12.23
N LEU A 249 1.31 11.56 11.95
CA LEU A 249 0.34 11.36 10.87
C LEU A 249 -0.98 12.05 11.20
N HIS A 250 -1.54 11.84 12.40
CA HIS A 250 -2.77 12.52 12.84
C HIS A 250 -2.66 14.04 12.76
N TYR A 251 -1.49 14.59 13.12
CA TYR A 251 -1.20 16.00 12.99
C TYR A 251 -1.26 16.45 11.52
N CYS A 252 -0.55 15.77 10.64
CA CYS A 252 -0.50 16.11 9.21
C CYS A 252 -1.87 15.95 8.53
N GLU A 253 -2.62 14.89 8.85
CA GLU A 253 -3.99 14.68 8.38
C GLU A 253 -4.92 15.82 8.85
N THR A 254 -4.81 16.24 10.11
CA THR A 254 -5.61 17.33 10.67
C THR A 254 -5.30 18.67 10.00
N VAL A 255 -4.01 19.03 9.87
CA VAL A 255 -3.61 20.27 9.18
C VAL A 255 -4.10 20.26 7.74
N THR A 256 -3.94 19.13 7.04
CA THR A 256 -4.40 18.97 5.66
C THR A 256 -5.92 19.17 5.57
N ALA A 257 -6.69 18.55 6.47
CA ALA A 257 -8.15 18.70 6.51
C ALA A 257 -8.56 20.15 6.75
N LEU A 258 -7.98 20.82 7.74
CA LEU A 258 -8.29 22.23 8.06
C LEU A 258 -7.90 23.19 6.93
N MET A 259 -6.91 22.83 6.10
CA MET A 259 -6.48 23.64 4.94
C MET A 259 -7.43 23.54 3.76
N ILE A 260 -8.10 22.40 3.56
CA ILE A 260 -8.91 22.17 2.35
C ILE A 260 -10.41 22.24 2.61
N LEU A 261 -10.86 22.00 3.86
CA LEU A 261 -12.27 21.92 4.22
C LEU A 261 -12.94 23.30 4.08
N GLY A 262 -14.14 23.32 3.51
CA GLY A 262 -15.00 24.49 3.46
C GLY A 262 -15.74 24.72 4.78
N THR A 263 -16.17 25.97 5.04
CA THR A 263 -17.02 26.31 6.20
C THR A 263 -18.30 25.46 6.19
N GLY A 264 -18.73 24.97 7.34
CA GLY A 264 -19.87 24.03 7.47
C GLY A 264 -19.54 22.57 7.19
N GLY A 265 -18.36 22.28 6.65
CA GLY A 265 -17.94 20.93 6.32
C GLY A 265 -17.66 20.04 7.53
N SER A 266 -17.53 18.74 7.28
CA SER A 266 -17.30 17.71 8.30
C SER A 266 -15.93 17.04 8.14
N PHE A 267 -15.32 16.64 9.27
CA PHE A 267 -14.05 15.92 9.30
C PHE A 267 -14.17 14.65 10.13
N VAL A 268 -13.66 13.52 9.59
CA VAL A 268 -13.60 12.24 10.27
C VAL A 268 -12.14 11.82 10.36
N LEU A 269 -11.62 11.67 11.57
CA LEU A 269 -10.23 11.32 11.85
C LEU A 269 -10.18 10.02 12.66
N LYS A 270 -9.47 9.01 12.17
CA LYS A 270 -9.12 7.83 12.98
C LYS A 270 -8.03 8.21 13.97
N MET A 271 -8.24 7.88 15.23
CA MET A 271 -7.24 7.97 16.27
C MET A 271 -7.14 6.65 17.04
N PHE A 272 -6.12 6.53 17.85
CA PHE A 272 -5.99 5.43 18.80
C PHE A 272 -6.28 5.93 20.20
N THR A 273 -5.81 5.34 21.26
CA THR A 273 -5.97 5.92 22.59
C THR A 273 -5.72 7.44 22.59
N LEU A 274 -6.28 8.18 23.57
CA LEU A 274 -6.28 9.65 23.58
C LEU A 274 -5.57 10.21 24.82
N PHE A 275 -4.49 9.56 25.25
CA PHE A 275 -3.80 9.82 26.51
C PHE A 275 -2.64 10.80 26.37
N GLU A 276 -2.06 10.91 25.15
CA GLU A 276 -0.86 11.69 24.90
C GLU A 276 -1.14 13.18 24.73
N HIS A 277 -0.21 14.03 25.14
CA HIS A 277 -0.36 15.49 25.02
C HIS A 277 -0.62 15.93 23.57
N CYS A 278 -0.02 15.28 22.58
CA CYS A 278 -0.28 15.56 21.16
C CYS A 278 -1.75 15.32 20.78
N SER A 279 -2.36 14.22 21.26
CA SER A 279 -3.79 13.91 21.01
C SER A 279 -4.70 14.90 21.73
N ILE A 280 -4.39 15.26 22.97
CA ILE A 280 -5.13 16.28 23.75
C ILE A 280 -5.14 17.60 22.99
N ASN A 281 -3.97 18.04 22.50
CA ASN A 281 -3.84 19.28 21.74
C ASN A 281 -4.67 19.26 20.45
N LEU A 282 -4.62 18.16 19.69
CA LEU A 282 -5.43 18.03 18.48
C LEU A 282 -6.94 18.06 18.80
N LEU A 283 -7.37 17.35 19.84
CA LEU A 283 -8.78 17.36 20.24
C LEU A 283 -9.23 18.71 20.73
N PHE A 284 -8.38 19.45 21.43
CA PHE A 284 -8.69 20.83 21.83
C PHE A 284 -8.82 21.75 20.62
N LEU A 285 -7.86 21.68 19.68
CA LEU A 285 -7.92 22.43 18.41
C LEU A 285 -9.22 22.13 17.66
N LEU A 286 -9.58 20.85 17.52
CA LEU A 286 -10.79 20.43 16.80
C LEU A 286 -12.05 20.92 17.52
N ASN A 287 -12.11 20.86 18.86
CA ASN A 287 -13.23 21.41 19.62
C ASN A 287 -13.38 22.94 19.46
N CYS A 288 -12.29 23.67 19.27
CA CYS A 288 -12.33 25.11 19.00
C CYS A 288 -12.64 25.42 17.52
N SER A 289 -12.43 24.50 16.60
CA SER A 289 -12.55 24.72 15.15
C SER A 289 -13.87 24.23 14.55
N PHE A 290 -14.63 23.38 15.24
CA PHE A 290 -15.90 22.82 14.78
C PHE A 290 -17.01 23.11 15.79
N GLU A 291 -18.27 23.11 15.36
CA GLU A 291 -19.39 23.29 16.29
C GLU A 291 -19.57 22.09 17.21
N GLU A 292 -19.48 20.89 16.70
CA GLU A 292 -19.61 19.64 17.45
C GLU A 292 -18.43 18.70 17.21
N VAL A 293 -17.95 18.08 18.29
CA VAL A 293 -16.91 17.05 18.23
C VAL A 293 -17.36 15.83 19.06
N HIS A 294 -17.25 14.66 18.46
CA HIS A 294 -17.58 13.38 19.10
C HIS A 294 -16.42 12.42 18.95
N VAL A 295 -16.26 11.52 19.91
CA VAL A 295 -15.43 10.31 19.76
C VAL A 295 -16.35 9.12 19.68
N PHE A 296 -16.17 8.29 18.67
CA PHE A 296 -17.03 7.18 18.36
C PHE A 296 -16.24 5.90 18.10
N LYS A 297 -16.67 4.81 18.68
CA LYS A 297 -16.14 3.48 18.37
C LYS A 297 -17.19 2.65 17.67
N PRO A 298 -17.11 2.50 16.33
CA PRO A 298 -18.04 1.68 15.59
C PRO A 298 -18.14 0.24 16.14
N ALA A 299 -19.33 -0.31 16.22
CA ALA A 299 -19.55 -1.70 16.67
C ALA A 299 -18.81 -2.70 15.77
N THR A 300 -18.68 -2.36 14.48
CA THR A 300 -17.97 -3.16 13.48
C THR A 300 -16.43 -3.11 13.61
N SER A 301 -15.88 -2.18 14.40
CA SER A 301 -14.47 -2.21 14.80
C SER A 301 -14.20 -3.37 15.76
N LYS A 302 -12.97 -3.90 15.77
CA LYS A 302 -12.58 -4.88 16.80
C LYS A 302 -12.66 -4.19 18.17
N ALA A 303 -13.51 -4.70 19.04
CA ALA A 303 -13.83 -4.05 20.30
C ALA A 303 -12.60 -3.93 21.25
N GLY A 304 -11.66 -4.89 21.18
CA GLY A 304 -10.45 -4.90 21.99
C GLY A 304 -9.27 -4.05 21.46
N ASN A 305 -9.37 -3.43 20.26
CA ASN A 305 -8.32 -2.55 19.76
C ASN A 305 -8.51 -1.10 20.25
N SER A 306 -7.44 -0.30 20.19
CA SER A 306 -7.43 1.10 20.63
C SER A 306 -8.06 2.09 19.64
N GLU A 307 -8.45 1.64 18.46
CA GLU A 307 -9.00 2.49 17.39
C GLU A 307 -10.32 3.14 17.80
N ALA A 308 -10.42 4.45 17.58
CA ALA A 308 -11.64 5.24 17.69
C ALA A 308 -11.67 6.28 16.55
N TYR A 309 -12.82 6.86 16.28
CA TYR A 309 -12.98 7.91 15.28
C TYR A 309 -13.42 9.21 15.94
N VAL A 310 -12.71 10.30 15.64
CA VAL A 310 -13.09 11.66 16.01
C VAL A 310 -13.95 12.21 14.88
N ILE A 311 -15.17 12.59 15.21
CA ILE A 311 -16.17 13.10 14.28
C ILE A 311 -16.39 14.57 14.56
N CYS A 312 -16.00 15.44 13.62
CA CYS A 312 -16.08 16.87 13.72
C CYS A 312 -17.12 17.39 12.71
N LEU A 313 -18.12 18.08 13.21
CA LEU A 313 -19.24 18.56 12.40
C LEU A 313 -19.27 20.09 12.37
N ARG A 314 -19.60 20.63 11.20
CA ARG A 314 -19.78 22.06 10.94
C ARG A 314 -18.52 22.89 11.28
N PHE A 315 -17.54 22.81 10.40
CA PHE A 315 -16.30 23.58 10.48
C PHE A 315 -16.60 25.09 10.52
N LEU A 316 -16.02 25.81 11.47
CA LEU A 316 -16.24 27.24 11.69
C LEU A 316 -15.54 28.14 10.64
N GLY A 317 -14.71 27.52 9.78
CA GLY A 317 -14.00 28.22 8.72
C GLY A 317 -12.54 28.55 9.06
N ARG A 318 -11.74 28.74 8.04
CA ARG A 318 -10.29 28.96 8.15
C ARG A 318 -9.92 30.32 8.74
N GLU A 319 -10.80 31.32 8.58
CA GLU A 319 -10.56 32.67 9.08
C GLU A 319 -10.36 32.73 10.60
N SER A 320 -11.07 31.87 11.34
CA SER A 320 -10.97 31.81 12.80
C SER A 320 -9.65 31.23 13.30
N ILE A 321 -8.92 30.47 12.46
CA ILE A 321 -7.71 29.72 12.83
C ILE A 321 -6.48 30.09 11.97
N HIS A 322 -6.58 31.05 11.06
CA HIS A 322 -5.59 31.27 9.99
C HIS A 322 -4.16 31.53 10.51
N LEU A 323 -3.98 32.28 11.59
CA LEU A 323 -2.67 32.55 12.17
C LEU A 323 -2.05 31.29 12.78
N LEU A 324 -2.85 30.54 13.52
CA LEU A 324 -2.43 29.29 14.11
C LEU A 324 -2.12 28.25 13.01
N LEU A 325 -3.00 28.15 12.02
CA LEU A 325 -2.83 27.25 10.88
C LEU A 325 -1.54 27.56 10.09
N SER A 326 -1.21 28.84 9.93
CA SER A 326 0.06 29.26 9.31
C SER A 326 1.28 28.76 10.08
N LYS A 327 1.24 28.82 11.42
CA LYS A 327 2.29 28.24 12.27
C LYS A 327 2.32 26.71 12.20
N MET A 328 1.17 26.06 12.17
CA MET A 328 1.08 24.63 12.02
C MET A 328 1.69 24.16 10.69
N ILE A 329 1.51 24.90 9.60
CA ILE A 329 2.11 24.61 8.30
C ILE A 329 3.63 24.79 8.35
N GLN A 330 4.16 25.80 9.05
CA GLN A 330 5.61 25.97 9.25
C GLN A 330 6.24 24.82 10.01
N ASN A 331 5.46 24.15 10.86
CA ASN A 331 5.83 22.99 11.65
C ASN A 331 5.22 21.68 11.09
N PHE A 332 5.05 21.61 9.77
CA PHE A 332 4.47 20.45 9.12
C PHE A 332 5.54 19.37 8.82
N GLY A 333 5.24 18.12 9.16
CA GLY A 333 6.11 16.98 8.89
C GLY A 333 6.51 16.21 10.15
N THR A 334 7.31 15.16 9.95
CA THR A 334 7.70 14.21 11.01
C THR A 334 8.68 14.76 12.03
N GLU A 335 9.48 15.77 11.66
CA GLU A 335 10.56 16.29 12.54
C GLU A 335 10.03 17.21 13.65
N MET A 336 8.80 17.70 13.53
CA MET A 336 8.22 18.73 14.41
C MET A 336 7.46 18.19 15.62
N VAL A 337 7.37 16.86 15.77
CA VAL A 337 6.56 16.19 16.80
C VAL A 337 7.13 16.37 18.22
N ASN A 338 8.33 16.91 18.34
CA ASN A 338 8.98 17.07 19.66
C ASN A 338 8.45 18.27 20.48
N LYS A 339 7.64 19.14 19.86
CA LYS A 339 7.06 20.30 20.52
C LYS A 339 5.54 20.20 20.59
N ALA A 340 4.99 20.58 21.76
CA ALA A 340 3.54 20.60 21.95
C ALA A 340 2.91 21.75 21.17
N LEU A 341 1.78 21.50 20.49
CA LEU A 341 1.02 22.54 19.81
C LEU A 341 0.57 23.62 20.77
N PHE A 342 0.10 23.23 21.94
CA PHE A 342 -0.25 24.15 23.03
C PHE A 342 0.44 23.74 24.32
N PRO A 343 0.97 24.69 25.13
CA PRO A 343 1.47 24.38 26.45
C PRO A 343 0.33 23.95 27.38
N GLN A 344 0.61 23.08 28.32
CA GLN A 344 -0.38 22.51 29.24
C GLN A 344 -1.21 23.57 29.96
N HIS A 345 -0.59 24.69 30.37
CA HIS A 345 -1.27 25.76 31.09
C HIS A 345 -2.25 26.57 30.20
N ALA A 346 -2.16 26.45 28.89
CA ALA A 346 -3.07 27.10 27.95
C ALA A 346 -4.32 26.27 27.66
N LEU A 347 -4.37 25.04 28.13
CA LEU A 347 -5.55 24.19 28.01
C LEU A 347 -6.50 24.45 29.20
N PRO A 348 -7.78 24.79 28.95
CA PRO A 348 -8.74 25.00 30.02
C PRO A 348 -8.96 23.76 30.88
N GLU A 349 -9.03 23.94 32.20
CA GLU A 349 -9.25 22.81 33.13
C GLU A 349 -10.61 22.14 32.87
N SER A 350 -11.63 22.89 32.47
CA SER A 350 -12.94 22.36 32.07
C SER A 350 -12.83 21.42 30.85
N PHE A 351 -11.96 21.74 29.87
CA PHE A 351 -11.69 20.84 28.74
C PHE A 351 -10.96 19.58 29.19
N LEU A 352 -9.90 19.72 29.96
CA LEU A 352 -9.11 18.59 30.45
C LEU A 352 -9.98 17.59 31.24
N LYS A 353 -10.90 18.10 32.07
CA LYS A 353 -11.83 17.24 32.81
C LYS A 353 -12.77 16.46 31.90
N VAL A 354 -13.39 17.11 30.90
CA VAL A 354 -14.27 16.43 29.92
C VAL A 354 -13.47 15.44 29.08
N HIS A 355 -12.22 15.77 28.74
CA HIS A 355 -11.35 14.87 27.99
C HIS A 355 -10.97 13.63 28.83
N GLU A 356 -10.68 13.79 30.10
CA GLU A 356 -10.42 12.68 31.01
C GLU A 356 -11.63 11.74 31.13
N GLU A 357 -12.85 12.30 31.23
CA GLU A 357 -14.09 11.50 31.22
C GLU A 357 -14.23 10.69 29.92
N CYS A 358 -13.89 11.27 28.77
CA CYS A 358 -13.82 10.55 27.50
C CYS A 358 -12.82 9.39 27.54
N CYS A 359 -11.61 9.64 28.02
CA CYS A 359 -10.56 8.65 28.13
C CYS A 359 -10.96 7.49 29.05
N ILE A 360 -11.54 7.79 30.22
CA ILE A 360 -12.05 6.78 31.17
C ILE A 360 -13.13 5.92 30.51
N PHE A 361 -14.06 6.52 29.78
CA PHE A 361 -15.14 5.81 29.10
C PHE A 361 -14.60 4.76 28.10
N PHE A 362 -13.69 5.17 27.20
CA PHE A 362 -13.16 4.24 26.20
C PHE A 362 -12.16 3.24 26.79
N HIS A 363 -11.36 3.66 27.78
CA HIS A 363 -10.48 2.76 28.53
C HIS A 363 -11.28 1.60 29.15
N LYS A 364 -12.34 1.93 29.90
CA LYS A 364 -13.21 0.94 30.52
C LYS A 364 -13.77 -0.05 29.49
N CYS A 365 -14.34 0.45 28.39
CA CYS A 365 -14.89 -0.39 27.32
C CYS A 365 -13.84 -1.34 26.73
N GLN A 366 -12.62 -0.88 26.56
CA GLN A 366 -11.55 -1.68 25.94
C GLN A 366 -11.02 -2.74 26.92
N VAL A 367 -10.74 -2.37 28.16
CA VAL A 367 -10.25 -3.28 29.20
C VAL A 367 -11.25 -4.40 29.46
N GLU A 368 -12.53 -4.07 29.65
CA GLU A 368 -13.58 -5.07 29.83
C GLU A 368 -13.64 -6.06 28.65
N THR A 369 -13.53 -5.56 27.43
CA THR A 369 -13.55 -6.42 26.22
C THR A 369 -12.32 -7.33 26.15
N ILE A 370 -11.11 -6.82 26.43
CA ILE A 370 -9.88 -7.63 26.41
C ILE A 370 -9.96 -8.71 27.48
N SER A 371 -10.38 -8.37 28.70
CA SER A 371 -10.49 -9.29 29.83
C SER A 371 -11.54 -10.38 29.53
N GLU A 372 -12.70 -10.02 28.97
CA GLU A 372 -13.73 -11.00 28.49
C GLU A 372 -13.13 -11.94 27.44
N ASN A 373 -12.41 -11.42 26.46
CA ASN A 373 -11.78 -12.25 25.43
C ASN A 373 -10.70 -13.18 25.97
N ILE A 374 -9.90 -12.77 26.96
CA ILE A 374 -8.92 -13.63 27.62
C ILE A 374 -9.64 -14.76 28.35
N HIS A 375 -10.68 -14.43 29.12
CA HIS A 375 -11.47 -15.43 29.85
C HIS A 375 -12.07 -16.47 28.90
N LEU A 376 -12.71 -16.02 27.82
CA LEU A 376 -13.32 -16.90 26.81
C LEU A 376 -12.28 -17.71 26.01
N PHE A 377 -11.06 -17.20 25.85
CA PHE A 377 -9.97 -17.93 25.19
C PHE A 377 -9.49 -19.10 26.03
N GLU A 378 -9.46 -18.92 27.35
CA GLU A 378 -9.02 -19.95 28.31
C GLU A 378 -10.12 -20.99 28.60
N ARG A 379 -11.37 -20.55 28.68
CA ARG A 379 -12.53 -21.41 28.99
C ARG A 379 -13.78 -20.86 28.31
N MET A 380 -14.18 -21.45 27.20
CA MET A 380 -15.45 -21.14 26.57
C MET A 380 -16.43 -22.29 26.79
N GLU A 381 -17.46 -22.03 27.55
CA GLU A 381 -18.55 -23.00 27.79
C GLU A 381 -19.52 -23.02 26.62
N GLU A 382 -20.26 -24.13 26.44
CA GLU A 382 -21.27 -24.30 25.38
C GLU A 382 -22.36 -23.22 25.45
N ALA A 383 -22.76 -22.85 26.68
CA ALA A 383 -23.74 -21.79 26.91
C ALA A 383 -23.24 -20.42 26.40
N GLU A 384 -21.94 -20.08 26.62
CA GLU A 384 -21.31 -18.85 26.17
C GLU A 384 -21.20 -18.83 24.65
N GLN A 385 -20.78 -19.95 24.05
CA GLN A 385 -20.72 -20.10 22.59
C GLN A 385 -22.10 -19.89 21.95
N THR A 386 -23.14 -20.46 22.54
CA THR A 386 -24.52 -20.29 22.09
C THR A 386 -24.97 -18.84 22.22
N LYS A 387 -24.67 -18.17 23.35
CA LYS A 387 -24.98 -16.75 23.56
C LYS A 387 -24.27 -15.88 22.50
N LEU A 388 -22.98 -16.09 22.27
CA LEU A 388 -22.20 -15.37 21.27
C LEU A 388 -22.77 -15.51 19.86
N ASN A 389 -23.18 -16.72 19.47
CA ASN A 389 -23.82 -16.93 18.17
C ASN A 389 -25.12 -16.13 18.03
N LYS A 390 -25.98 -16.11 19.08
CA LYS A 390 -27.19 -15.29 19.09
C LYS A 390 -26.87 -13.79 19.00
N LEU A 391 -25.87 -13.31 19.74
CA LEU A 391 -25.44 -11.91 19.69
C LEU A 391 -24.94 -11.54 18.28
N ARG A 392 -24.15 -12.39 17.65
CA ARG A 392 -23.67 -12.17 16.28
C ARG A 392 -24.80 -12.12 15.25
N ASP A 393 -25.77 -13.01 15.37
CA ASP A 393 -26.94 -13.01 14.49
C ASP A 393 -27.82 -11.77 14.73
N CYS A 394 -28.01 -11.38 15.99
CA CYS A 394 -28.69 -10.15 16.34
C CYS A 394 -27.97 -8.90 15.83
N ALA A 395 -26.65 -8.84 15.96
CA ALA A 395 -25.86 -7.71 15.48
C ALA A 395 -25.97 -7.52 13.95
N VAL A 396 -26.03 -8.62 13.18
CA VAL A 396 -26.25 -8.54 11.72
C VAL A 396 -27.63 -7.94 11.41
N GLU A 397 -28.68 -8.44 12.03
CA GLU A 397 -30.05 -7.94 11.81
C GLU A 397 -30.16 -6.47 12.25
N PHE A 398 -29.57 -6.13 13.40
CA PHE A 398 -29.54 -4.77 13.92
C PHE A 398 -28.82 -3.81 12.97
N PHE A 399 -27.65 -4.20 12.45
CA PHE A 399 -26.90 -3.46 11.46
C PHE A 399 -27.75 -3.21 10.21
N MET A 400 -28.35 -4.28 9.66
CA MET A 400 -29.15 -4.19 8.44
C MET A 400 -30.37 -3.26 8.59
N GLN A 401 -31.07 -3.35 9.73
CA GLN A 401 -32.30 -2.58 9.95
C GLN A 401 -32.01 -1.15 10.38
N ARG A 402 -31.14 -0.95 11.40
CA ARG A 402 -30.83 0.38 11.95
C ARG A 402 -30.13 1.26 10.93
N LEU A 403 -29.19 0.70 10.17
CA LEU A 403 -28.44 1.43 9.16
C LEU A 403 -29.13 1.39 7.78
N ARG A 404 -30.37 0.89 7.72
CA ARG A 404 -31.20 0.86 6.51
C ARG A 404 -30.46 0.33 5.28
N MET A 405 -29.68 -0.73 5.49
CA MET A 405 -28.88 -1.35 4.43
C MET A 405 -29.78 -1.87 3.31
N LYS A 406 -29.58 -1.35 2.10
CA LYS A 406 -30.23 -1.80 0.88
C LYS A 406 -29.18 -2.14 -0.15
N PRO A 407 -29.29 -3.27 -0.84
CA PRO A 407 -28.35 -3.57 -1.93
C PRO A 407 -28.49 -2.55 -3.06
N ILE A 408 -27.36 -2.17 -3.67
CA ILE A 408 -27.34 -1.36 -4.87
C ILE A 408 -27.04 -2.24 -6.09
N ALA A 409 -27.55 -1.85 -7.25
CA ALA A 409 -27.25 -2.54 -8.51
C ALA A 409 -25.74 -2.44 -8.80
N ARG A 410 -25.16 -3.51 -9.34
CA ARG A 410 -23.72 -3.53 -9.69
C ARG A 410 -23.35 -2.45 -10.72
N SER A 411 -24.29 -1.98 -11.51
CA SER A 411 -24.11 -0.82 -12.41
C SER A 411 -23.81 0.49 -11.67
N ASN A 412 -24.15 0.58 -10.39
CA ASN A 412 -23.91 1.74 -9.53
C ASN A 412 -22.60 1.62 -8.74
N TRP A 413 -21.85 0.52 -8.88
CA TRP A 413 -20.52 0.39 -8.30
C TRP A 413 -19.54 1.30 -9.04
N LEU A 414 -18.53 1.79 -8.36
CA LEU A 414 -17.45 2.60 -8.94
C LEU A 414 -16.65 1.76 -9.92
N VAL A 415 -16.34 0.52 -9.57
CA VAL A 415 -15.64 -0.45 -10.42
C VAL A 415 -16.60 -1.54 -10.87
N LYS A 416 -17.18 -1.37 -12.04
CA LYS A 416 -18.19 -2.30 -12.59
C LYS A 416 -17.61 -3.65 -13.00
N LYS A 417 -16.39 -3.63 -13.58
CA LYS A 417 -15.59 -4.79 -13.97
C LYS A 417 -14.14 -4.45 -13.69
N SER A 418 -13.54 -5.03 -12.67
CA SER A 418 -12.11 -4.90 -12.45
C SER A 418 -11.39 -5.73 -13.53
N GLN A 419 -10.69 -5.04 -14.45
CA GLN A 419 -9.82 -5.65 -15.47
C GLN A 419 -8.37 -5.23 -15.26
N THR A 420 -8.13 -4.29 -14.35
CA THR A 420 -6.84 -3.70 -14.05
C THR A 420 -6.53 -3.82 -12.57
N GLY A 421 -5.24 -3.87 -12.25
CA GLY A 421 -4.74 -3.88 -10.88
C GLY A 421 -4.08 -5.18 -10.47
N CYS A 422 -3.15 -5.05 -9.55
CA CYS A 422 -2.32 -6.13 -9.04
C CYS A 422 -3.08 -7.09 -8.12
N SER A 423 -4.10 -6.59 -7.43
CA SER A 423 -4.93 -7.35 -6.49
C SER A 423 -5.84 -8.38 -7.16
N MET A 424 -5.96 -8.35 -8.49
CA MET A 424 -6.63 -9.42 -9.24
C MET A 424 -5.89 -10.76 -9.13
N ASN A 425 -4.59 -10.74 -8.89
CA ASN A 425 -3.80 -11.91 -8.55
C ASN A 425 -3.86 -12.16 -7.04
N ALA A 426 -4.58 -13.20 -6.61
CA ALA A 426 -4.63 -13.59 -5.18
C ALA A 426 -3.23 -13.87 -4.56
N LYS A 427 -2.21 -14.05 -5.40
CA LYS A 427 -0.80 -14.21 -5.04
C LYS A 427 -0.14 -12.92 -4.53
N TRP A 428 -0.70 -11.75 -4.84
CA TRP A 428 -0.19 -10.44 -4.41
C TRP A 428 -0.24 -10.25 -2.89
N PHE A 429 -1.25 -10.81 -2.26
CA PHE A 429 -1.38 -10.77 -0.81
C PHE A 429 -0.45 -11.82 -0.19
N GLY A 430 0.82 -11.52 -0.08
CA GLY A 430 1.80 -12.34 0.61
C GLY A 430 1.30 -12.68 2.02
N GLN A 431 1.37 -13.97 2.36
CA GLN A 431 1.01 -14.44 3.71
C GLN A 431 2.15 -14.05 4.67
N ARG A 432 2.18 -12.79 5.08
CA ARG A 432 3.20 -12.21 5.97
C ARG A 432 3.41 -12.93 7.30
N ASN A 433 2.47 -13.76 7.75
CA ASN A 433 2.41 -14.20 9.15
C ASN A 433 2.50 -15.69 9.37
N LYS A 434 2.96 -16.50 8.40
CA LYS A 434 3.04 -17.95 8.61
C LYS A 434 4.11 -18.43 9.60
N TYR A 435 5.07 -17.56 9.96
CA TYR A 435 6.24 -17.97 10.73
C TYR A 435 6.26 -17.50 12.21
N PHE A 436 5.25 -16.72 12.65
CA PHE A 436 5.29 -16.12 13.97
C PHE A 436 4.12 -16.59 14.83
N SER A 437 4.40 -17.31 15.89
CA SER A 437 3.38 -17.85 16.77
C SER A 437 2.95 -16.87 17.88
N THR A 438 3.87 -16.12 18.49
CA THR A 438 3.61 -15.15 19.56
C THR A 438 4.25 -13.79 19.30
N TYR A 439 3.84 -12.76 20.06
CA TYR A 439 4.50 -11.44 20.03
C TYR A 439 5.97 -11.52 20.46
N ASN A 440 6.24 -12.25 21.53
CA ASN A 440 7.60 -12.39 22.06
C ASN A 440 8.53 -13.11 21.08
N GLU A 441 8.04 -14.15 20.39
CA GLU A 441 8.80 -14.83 19.33
C GLU A 441 9.09 -13.91 18.15
N ARG A 442 8.12 -13.09 17.72
CA ARG A 442 8.37 -12.10 16.66
C ARG A 442 9.44 -11.11 17.07
N LYS A 443 9.35 -10.54 18.27
CA LYS A 443 10.32 -9.58 18.79
C LYS A 443 11.73 -10.18 18.85
N MET A 444 11.83 -11.43 19.23
CA MET A 444 13.09 -12.17 19.21
C MET A 444 13.62 -12.32 17.78
N LEU A 445 12.75 -12.61 16.81
CA LEU A 445 13.15 -12.78 15.39
C LEU A 445 13.58 -11.46 14.75
N GLU A 446 12.96 -10.34 15.11
CA GLU A 446 13.37 -9.01 14.64
C GLU A 446 14.79 -8.64 15.11
N THR A 447 15.22 -9.17 16.27
CA THR A 447 16.59 -8.95 16.79
C THR A 447 17.63 -9.86 16.17
N LEU A 448 17.24 -10.93 15.47
CA LEU A 448 18.17 -11.85 14.80
C LEU A 448 18.74 -11.21 13.53
N SER A 449 20.05 -11.35 13.36
CA SER A 449 20.68 -11.05 12.09
C SER A 449 20.18 -11.98 10.97
N TRP A 450 20.31 -11.56 9.72
CA TRP A 450 20.06 -12.43 8.57
C TRP A 450 20.83 -13.76 8.68
N ASN A 451 22.12 -13.70 9.06
CA ASN A 451 22.97 -14.86 9.27
C ASN A 451 22.40 -15.84 10.28
N ASP A 452 21.84 -15.34 11.41
CA ASP A 452 21.23 -16.18 12.44
C ASP A 452 19.92 -16.80 11.94
N LYS A 453 19.12 -16.06 11.18
CA LYS A 453 17.88 -16.54 10.55
C LYS A 453 18.19 -17.69 9.56
N VAL A 454 19.21 -17.53 8.71
CA VAL A 454 19.65 -18.59 7.78
C VAL A 454 20.16 -19.79 8.57
N ALA A 455 20.94 -19.57 9.66
CA ALA A 455 21.43 -20.64 10.52
C ALA A 455 20.34 -21.48 11.16
N LYS A 456 19.24 -20.83 11.55
CA LYS A 456 18.07 -21.49 12.15
C LYS A 456 17.14 -22.11 11.09
N GLY A 457 17.51 -22.06 9.81
CA GLY A 457 16.78 -22.70 8.73
C GLY A 457 15.55 -21.95 8.21
N TYR A 458 15.33 -20.68 8.60
CA TYR A 458 14.17 -19.92 8.15
C TYR A 458 14.10 -19.74 6.63
N PHE A 459 15.25 -19.83 5.95
CA PHE A 459 15.37 -19.65 4.50
C PHE A 459 15.76 -20.94 3.75
N ASN A 460 15.76 -22.12 4.41
CA ASN A 460 16.16 -23.37 3.78
C ASN A 460 15.36 -23.71 2.51
N HIS A 461 14.06 -23.39 2.51
CA HIS A 461 13.21 -23.61 1.35
C HIS A 461 13.64 -22.82 0.10
N TRP A 462 14.41 -21.73 0.25
CA TRP A 462 14.98 -20.97 -0.87
C TRP A 462 16.29 -21.59 -1.40
N ALA A 463 16.98 -22.39 -0.58
CA ALA A 463 18.21 -23.09 -0.98
C ALA A 463 17.93 -24.33 -1.83
N GLU A 464 16.71 -24.83 -1.86
CA GLU A 464 16.34 -26.04 -2.58
C GLU A 464 16.03 -25.74 -4.06
N GLU A 465 16.57 -26.55 -4.98
CA GLU A 465 16.38 -26.36 -6.43
C GLU A 465 14.92 -26.37 -6.87
N HIS A 466 14.04 -27.09 -6.16
CA HIS A 466 12.62 -27.09 -6.49
C HIS A 466 11.96 -25.72 -6.27
N SER A 467 12.56 -24.81 -5.49
CA SER A 467 12.10 -23.42 -5.38
C SER A 467 12.18 -22.67 -6.73
N LEU A 468 13.07 -23.13 -7.61
CA LEU A 468 13.27 -22.60 -8.97
C LEU A 468 12.35 -23.27 -10.00
N ASN A 469 11.86 -24.49 -9.74
CA ASN A 469 11.11 -25.30 -10.72
C ASN A 469 9.78 -24.70 -11.17
N ASN A 470 9.19 -23.76 -10.43
CA ASN A 470 8.02 -23.01 -10.87
C ASN A 470 8.35 -21.80 -11.77
N ALA A 471 9.64 -21.48 -11.94
CA ALA A 471 10.11 -20.44 -12.86
C ALA A 471 10.21 -20.93 -14.33
N GLY A 472 9.97 -22.23 -14.58
CA GLY A 472 10.22 -22.88 -15.87
C GLY A 472 8.99 -23.07 -16.79
N LYS A 473 7.80 -22.57 -16.44
CA LYS A 473 6.73 -22.51 -17.44
C LYS A 473 6.98 -21.31 -18.33
N MET A 474 7.45 -21.56 -19.55
CA MET A 474 7.58 -20.55 -20.60
C MET A 474 6.23 -19.84 -20.78
N CYS A 475 6.12 -18.61 -20.24
CA CYS A 475 4.99 -17.75 -20.49
C CYS A 475 5.24 -17.03 -21.82
N VAL A 476 4.61 -17.48 -22.90
CA VAL A 476 4.64 -16.78 -24.20
C VAL A 476 3.50 -15.79 -24.24
N LEU A 477 3.84 -14.51 -24.33
CA LEU A 477 2.88 -13.45 -24.48
C LEU A 477 2.80 -13.02 -25.95
N GLU A 478 1.61 -13.13 -26.54
CA GLU A 478 1.36 -12.62 -27.89
C GLU A 478 1.40 -11.10 -27.89
N GLY A 479 2.16 -10.53 -28.83
CA GLY A 479 2.34 -9.09 -28.94
C GLY A 479 1.03 -8.36 -29.24
N SER A 480 0.87 -7.18 -28.69
CA SER A 480 -0.31 -6.33 -28.91
C SER A 480 -0.44 -5.96 -30.38
N SER A 481 -1.67 -5.99 -30.89
CA SER A 481 -2.00 -5.49 -32.23
C SER A 481 -2.47 -4.04 -32.22
N SER A 482 -2.61 -3.42 -31.05
CA SER A 482 -2.98 -2.01 -30.93
C SER A 482 -1.83 -1.09 -31.30
N ASP A 483 -2.13 0.06 -31.89
CA ASP A 483 -1.13 1.08 -32.17
C ASP A 483 -0.55 1.66 -30.88
N LEU A 484 0.76 1.93 -30.89
CA LEU A 484 1.44 2.63 -29.80
C LEU A 484 1.16 4.14 -29.92
N GLU A 485 0.25 4.64 -29.10
CA GLU A 485 -0.01 6.07 -28.98
C GLU A 485 0.78 6.67 -27.80
N CYS A 486 1.85 7.40 -28.09
CA CYS A 486 2.63 8.09 -27.07
C CYS A 486 2.11 9.50 -26.70
N SER A 487 1.00 9.95 -27.33
CA SER A 487 0.42 11.27 -27.08
C SER A 487 -0.08 11.48 -25.65
N LEU A 488 -0.44 10.39 -24.97
CA LEU A 488 -0.90 10.39 -23.57
C LEU A 488 0.22 10.05 -22.58
N TRP A 489 1.44 9.79 -23.06
CA TRP A 489 2.54 9.45 -22.18
C TRP A 489 3.14 10.72 -21.59
N TYR A 490 3.61 10.61 -20.35
CA TYR A 490 4.27 11.69 -19.65
C TYR A 490 5.48 11.17 -18.87
N ILE A 491 6.52 11.98 -18.80
CA ILE A 491 7.71 11.65 -18.02
C ILE A 491 7.44 12.07 -16.58
N LEU A 492 7.49 11.11 -15.68
CA LEU A 492 7.42 11.33 -14.25
C LEU A 492 8.82 11.24 -13.67
N GLU A 493 9.30 12.37 -13.17
CA GLU A 493 10.56 12.45 -12.41
C GLU A 493 10.28 12.34 -10.92
N GLY A 494 11.22 11.78 -10.17
CA GLY A 494 11.11 11.66 -8.73
C GLY A 494 12.49 11.48 -8.08
N LYS A 495 12.49 11.35 -6.75
CA LYS A 495 13.71 11.13 -5.98
C LYS A 495 14.41 9.84 -6.44
N ARG A 496 15.73 9.88 -6.51
CA ARG A 496 16.57 8.72 -6.83
C ARG A 496 16.29 7.57 -5.88
N LEU A 497 16.08 6.38 -6.43
CA LEU A 497 15.76 5.17 -5.70
C LEU A 497 17.06 4.48 -5.24
N PRO A 498 17.34 4.42 -3.95
CA PRO A 498 18.52 3.67 -3.46
C PRO A 498 18.31 2.16 -3.56
N VAL A 499 17.07 1.70 -3.37
CA VAL A 499 16.65 0.29 -3.42
C VAL A 499 15.21 0.21 -3.90
N VAL A 500 14.87 -0.81 -4.66
CA VAL A 500 13.48 -1.15 -5.01
C VAL A 500 12.87 -1.96 -3.86
N LYS A 501 12.13 -1.29 -2.99
CA LYS A 501 11.47 -1.93 -1.83
C LYS A 501 10.15 -2.59 -2.20
N CYS A 502 9.45 -2.02 -3.16
CA CYS A 502 8.14 -2.45 -3.62
C CYS A 502 8.09 -2.52 -5.14
N SER A 503 7.33 -3.46 -5.66
CA SER A 503 7.03 -3.54 -7.09
C SER A 503 5.64 -4.12 -7.30
N PRO A 504 4.79 -3.46 -8.12
CA PRO A 504 3.50 -4.02 -8.51
C PRO A 504 3.65 -5.23 -9.44
N PHE A 505 4.85 -5.50 -9.90
CA PHE A 505 5.19 -6.51 -10.89
C PHE A 505 5.92 -7.73 -10.32
N CYS A 506 5.95 -7.91 -9.00
CA CYS A 506 6.69 -8.99 -8.33
C CYS A 506 5.94 -9.47 -7.09
N ASP A 507 6.21 -10.71 -6.68
CA ASP A 507 5.77 -11.21 -5.37
C ASP A 507 6.43 -10.40 -4.24
N GLY A 508 5.61 -9.71 -3.46
CA GLY A 508 6.09 -8.79 -2.42
C GLY A 508 6.91 -9.48 -1.33
N GLN A 509 6.55 -10.72 -0.94
CA GLN A 509 7.29 -11.47 0.08
C GLN A 509 8.66 -11.94 -0.44
N VAL A 510 8.73 -12.35 -1.70
CA VAL A 510 9.99 -12.75 -2.33
C VAL A 510 10.92 -11.54 -2.46
N LEU A 511 10.37 -10.39 -2.87
CA LEU A 511 11.13 -9.15 -3.00
C LEU A 511 11.63 -8.63 -1.64
N GLU A 512 10.81 -8.72 -0.60
CA GLU A 512 11.19 -8.36 0.78
C GLU A 512 12.35 -9.22 1.29
N ASN A 513 12.25 -10.55 1.13
CA ASN A 513 13.32 -11.48 1.49
C ASN A 513 14.60 -11.22 0.70
N LEU A 514 14.48 -10.88 -0.59
CA LEU A 514 15.62 -10.51 -1.43
C LEU A 514 16.29 -9.23 -0.91
N ASN A 515 15.51 -8.22 -0.56
CA ASN A 515 16.05 -6.97 -0.02
C ASN A 515 16.76 -7.17 1.31
N GLU A 516 16.22 -8.00 2.19
CA GLU A 516 16.87 -8.37 3.46
C GLU A 516 18.23 -9.06 3.20
N ALA A 517 18.26 -10.01 2.28
CA ALA A 517 19.49 -10.72 1.88
C ALA A 517 20.51 -9.77 1.24
N MET A 518 20.06 -8.82 0.40
CA MET A 518 20.89 -7.83 -0.27
C MET A 518 21.54 -6.85 0.72
N ASN A 519 20.83 -6.41 1.74
CA ASN A 519 21.36 -5.52 2.77
C ASN A 519 22.55 -6.15 3.50
N GLU A 520 22.50 -7.46 3.78
CA GLU A 520 23.61 -8.20 4.38
C GLU A 520 24.81 -8.33 3.43
N LEU A 521 24.54 -8.51 2.14
CA LEU A 521 25.58 -8.62 1.10
C LEU A 521 26.35 -7.29 0.95
N VAL A 522 25.63 -6.18 0.83
CA VAL A 522 26.19 -4.83 0.66
C VAL A 522 26.85 -4.32 1.92
N GLY A 523 26.31 -4.65 3.10
CA GLY A 523 26.90 -4.32 4.40
C GLY A 523 28.24 -5.03 4.69
N GLY A 524 28.73 -5.85 3.77
CA GLY A 524 30.03 -6.52 3.86
C GLY A 524 30.08 -7.65 4.91
N ARG A 525 28.91 -8.07 5.42
CA ARG A 525 28.80 -9.15 6.41
C ARG A 525 28.90 -10.52 5.75
N LEU A 526 28.54 -10.63 4.48
CA LEU A 526 28.71 -11.84 3.67
C LEU A 526 30.11 -11.83 3.02
N LYS A 527 30.99 -12.72 3.46
CA LYS A 527 32.38 -12.82 2.96
C LYS A 527 32.59 -13.85 1.84
N SER A 528 31.54 -14.34 1.23
CA SER A 528 31.64 -15.36 0.19
C SER A 528 32.40 -14.80 -1.02
N ARG A 529 33.62 -15.33 -1.26
CA ARG A 529 34.48 -14.92 -2.35
C ARG A 529 33.83 -14.99 -3.74
N PRO A 530 33.08 -16.05 -4.10
CA PRO A 530 32.42 -16.12 -5.42
C PRO A 530 31.38 -15.03 -5.63
N LEU A 531 30.55 -14.76 -4.65
CA LEU A 531 29.50 -13.73 -4.70
C LEU A 531 30.09 -12.32 -4.69
N LEU A 532 31.09 -12.06 -3.86
CA LEU A 532 31.81 -10.80 -3.81
C LEU A 532 32.65 -10.57 -5.07
N GLN A 533 33.22 -11.61 -5.68
CA GLN A 533 33.87 -11.48 -6.99
C GLN A 533 32.85 -11.17 -8.09
N ALA A 534 31.70 -11.79 -8.10
CA ALA A 534 30.61 -11.44 -9.01
C ALA A 534 30.11 -10.01 -8.82
N CYS A 535 30.10 -9.51 -7.57
CA CYS A 535 29.72 -8.13 -7.27
C CYS A 535 30.82 -7.10 -7.56
N ARG A 536 32.10 -7.48 -7.49
CA ARG A 536 33.23 -6.56 -7.62
C ARG A 536 33.88 -6.56 -8.99
N SER A 537 33.79 -7.65 -9.74
CA SER A 537 34.41 -7.75 -11.07
C SER A 537 33.49 -7.23 -12.17
N CYS A 538 33.24 -5.92 -12.17
CA CYS A 538 32.64 -5.23 -13.32
C CYS A 538 33.62 -5.09 -14.50
N GLU A 539 34.87 -5.53 -14.34
CA GLU A 539 35.94 -5.21 -15.30
C GLU A 539 36.28 -6.41 -16.15
N VAL A 540 35.68 -7.00 -16.91
CA VAL A 540 36.06 -8.07 -17.85
C VAL A 540 35.63 -9.47 -17.44
N LEU A 541 34.72 -9.96 -18.19
CA LEU A 541 34.26 -11.32 -18.19
C LEU A 541 35.17 -12.22 -18.99
N PRO A 542 35.60 -13.36 -18.45
CA PRO A 542 36.05 -14.44 -19.29
C PRO A 542 34.87 -15.00 -20.08
N GLY A 543 34.98 -15.04 -21.40
CA GLY A 543 33.91 -15.46 -22.32
C GLY A 543 33.31 -16.85 -22.11
N GLU A 544 33.95 -17.72 -21.36
CA GLU A 544 33.52 -19.13 -21.15
C GLU A 544 32.29 -19.29 -20.26
N LEU A 545 32.07 -18.34 -19.32
CA LEU A 545 30.96 -18.42 -18.36
C LEU A 545 29.58 -18.06 -18.95
N ILE A 546 29.59 -17.25 -19.98
CA ILE A 546 28.39 -16.75 -20.67
C ILE A 546 27.91 -17.77 -21.69
N LEU A 547 28.80 -18.56 -22.28
CA LEU A 547 28.48 -19.62 -23.25
C LEU A 547 27.57 -20.69 -22.69
N ALA A 548 27.77 -21.13 -21.45
CA ALA A 548 26.93 -22.12 -20.81
C ALA A 548 25.53 -21.60 -20.56
N GLU A 549 25.39 -20.34 -20.07
CA GLU A 549 24.10 -19.71 -19.83
C GLU A 549 23.30 -19.52 -21.12
N VAL A 550 23.96 -19.18 -22.21
CA VAL A 550 23.28 -18.94 -23.48
C VAL A 550 23.00 -20.26 -24.24
N SER A 551 23.81 -21.28 -24.10
CA SER A 551 23.48 -22.58 -24.69
C SER A 551 22.23 -23.19 -24.08
N ASP A 552 22.03 -23.04 -22.77
CA ASP A 552 20.82 -23.50 -22.09
C ASP A 552 19.59 -22.59 -22.41
N LEU A 553 19.80 -21.27 -22.53
CA LEU A 553 18.80 -20.34 -23.05
C LEU A 553 18.43 -20.67 -24.49
N SER A 554 19.40 -21.03 -25.35
CA SER A 554 19.14 -21.35 -26.75
C SER A 554 18.30 -22.61 -26.92
N ARG A 555 18.41 -23.63 -26.07
CA ARG A 555 17.54 -24.82 -26.13
C ARG A 555 16.08 -24.51 -25.84
N CYS A 556 15.81 -23.76 -24.75
CA CYS A 556 14.44 -23.35 -24.43
C CYS A 556 13.86 -22.38 -25.47
N HIS A 557 14.71 -21.49 -26.04
CA HIS A 557 14.29 -20.55 -27.06
C HIS A 557 14.21 -21.16 -28.44
N GLN A 558 14.96 -22.22 -28.70
CA GLN A 558 14.98 -22.89 -29.98
C GLN A 558 13.61 -23.49 -30.35
N GLU A 559 12.90 -24.05 -29.37
CA GLU A 559 11.52 -24.51 -29.57
C GLU A 559 10.59 -23.37 -29.95
N VAL A 560 10.68 -22.20 -29.27
CA VAL A 560 9.85 -21.02 -29.59
C VAL A 560 10.24 -20.40 -30.93
N LEU A 561 11.52 -20.32 -31.22
CA LEU A 561 12.03 -19.83 -32.51
C LEU A 561 11.60 -20.74 -33.65
N ASN A 562 11.71 -22.07 -33.49
CA ASN A 562 11.35 -23.06 -34.49
C ASN A 562 9.85 -23.11 -34.79
N GLU A 563 9.00 -22.93 -33.77
CA GLU A 563 7.56 -22.98 -33.93
C GLU A 563 6.96 -21.68 -34.51
N ARG A 564 7.65 -20.54 -34.34
CA ARG A 564 7.04 -19.23 -34.53
C ARG A 564 7.76 -18.26 -35.46
N CYS A 565 8.95 -18.59 -35.91
CA CYS A 565 9.71 -17.82 -36.91
C CYS A 565 9.52 -18.40 -38.30
N GLY A 566 9.48 -17.54 -39.32
CA GLY A 566 9.48 -17.96 -40.72
C GLY A 566 10.85 -18.49 -41.16
N ASP A 567 10.95 -18.94 -42.41
CA ASP A 567 12.11 -19.66 -42.97
C ASP A 567 13.43 -18.86 -43.03
N GLN A 568 13.39 -17.53 -42.90
CA GLN A 568 14.58 -16.67 -42.83
C GLN A 568 14.34 -15.51 -41.84
N PHE A 569 15.17 -15.40 -40.79
CA PHE A 569 15.17 -14.28 -39.87
C PHE A 569 16.55 -14.05 -39.27
N GLN A 570 16.85 -12.80 -38.88
CA GLN A 570 18.02 -12.44 -38.11
C GLN A 570 17.69 -12.47 -36.62
N CYS A 571 18.53 -13.12 -35.83
CA CYS A 571 18.47 -13.05 -34.38
C CYS A 571 19.55 -12.11 -33.86
N LEU A 572 19.15 -10.93 -33.37
CA LEU A 572 20.04 -10.00 -32.73
C LEU A 572 20.18 -10.33 -31.24
N VAL A 573 21.37 -10.70 -30.84
CA VAL A 573 21.67 -10.99 -29.44
C VAL A 573 22.45 -9.84 -28.84
N VAL A 574 21.89 -9.25 -27.79
CA VAL A 574 22.57 -8.20 -27.07
C VAL A 574 23.62 -8.81 -26.14
N ASP A 575 24.84 -8.48 -26.45
CA ASP A 575 26.01 -8.53 -25.58
C ASP A 575 26.39 -9.82 -24.87
N PHE A 576 26.88 -10.76 -25.68
CA PHE A 576 27.67 -11.84 -25.13
C PHE A 576 28.85 -12.11 -26.07
N PRO A 577 30.09 -11.68 -25.75
CA PRO A 577 31.24 -11.81 -26.63
C PRO A 577 31.58 -13.22 -27.08
N SER A 578 31.00 -14.23 -26.49
CA SER A 578 31.31 -15.61 -26.70
C SER A 578 30.16 -16.45 -27.31
N LEU A 579 29.12 -15.82 -27.83
CA LEU A 579 28.01 -16.51 -28.50
C LEU A 579 28.32 -17.00 -29.93
N CYS A 580 29.60 -17.11 -30.29
CA CYS A 580 30.03 -17.62 -31.59
C CYS A 580 29.61 -19.09 -31.89
N ASP A 581 29.16 -19.81 -30.86
CA ASP A 581 28.81 -21.24 -30.95
C ASP A 581 27.29 -21.53 -30.84
N ILE A 582 26.43 -20.53 -30.99
CA ILE A 582 25.01 -20.82 -31.27
C ILE A 582 25.02 -21.51 -32.64
N GLU A 583 24.78 -22.84 -32.68
CA GLU A 583 24.58 -23.56 -33.92
C GLU A 583 23.49 -22.86 -34.71
N SER A 584 23.92 -22.15 -35.74
CA SER A 584 22.98 -21.46 -36.65
C SER A 584 22.12 -22.51 -37.33
N GLN A 585 20.82 -22.46 -37.09
CA GLN A 585 19.89 -23.28 -37.87
C GLN A 585 19.88 -22.80 -39.34
N PRO A 586 19.56 -23.66 -40.30
CA PRO A 586 19.43 -23.25 -41.67
C PRO A 586 18.40 -22.10 -41.77
N GLY A 587 18.86 -20.90 -42.12
CA GLY A 587 18.04 -19.70 -42.27
C GLY A 587 18.11 -18.69 -41.11
N MET A 588 18.85 -18.99 -40.04
CA MET A 588 19.04 -18.04 -38.94
C MET A 588 20.42 -17.37 -39.02
N GLU A 589 20.48 -16.07 -39.16
CA GLU A 589 21.68 -15.27 -39.02
C GLU A 589 21.75 -14.69 -37.60
N VAL A 590 22.75 -15.10 -36.82
CA VAL A 590 23.01 -14.54 -35.47
C VAL A 590 23.95 -13.37 -35.59
N LYS A 591 23.50 -12.20 -35.19
CA LYS A 591 24.30 -10.99 -35.14
C LYS A 591 24.47 -10.53 -33.69
N LEU A 592 25.70 -10.38 -33.28
CA LEU A 592 26.03 -9.83 -31.95
C LEU A 592 26.03 -8.31 -31.98
N LEU A 593 25.34 -7.68 -31.03
CA LEU A 593 25.47 -6.27 -30.77
C LEU A 593 26.63 -6.06 -29.79
N ASP A 594 27.63 -5.25 -30.19
CA ASP A 594 28.74 -4.93 -29.31
C ASP A 594 28.24 -4.24 -28.03
N SER A 595 28.58 -4.84 -26.92
CA SER A 595 28.08 -4.53 -25.59
C SER A 595 28.98 -3.63 -24.78
N ALA A 596 30.02 -3.09 -25.35
CA ALA A 596 30.98 -2.25 -24.61
C ALA A 596 30.34 -1.23 -23.64
N THR A 597 29.01 -1.15 -23.63
CA THR A 597 28.20 -0.23 -22.81
C THR A 597 27.31 -0.87 -21.74
N LEU A 598 27.16 -2.23 -21.73
CA LEU A 598 26.28 -2.90 -20.74
C LEU A 598 27.10 -3.64 -19.69
N THR A 599 27.50 -2.95 -18.64
CA THR A 599 28.09 -3.58 -17.46
C THR A 599 26.99 -3.88 -16.46
N PHE A 600 26.37 -5.06 -16.54
CA PHE A 600 25.47 -5.54 -15.52
C PHE A 600 26.28 -6.03 -14.32
N SER A 601 26.15 -5.36 -13.20
CA SER A 601 26.67 -5.81 -11.93
C SER A 601 25.53 -5.87 -10.93
N PHE A 602 25.57 -6.87 -10.06
CA PHE A 602 24.60 -7.01 -8.99
C PHE A 602 24.58 -5.82 -8.03
N SER A 603 25.70 -5.11 -7.91
CA SER A 603 25.79 -3.85 -7.18
C SER A 603 24.95 -2.73 -7.80
N LEU A 604 24.57 -2.83 -9.09
CA LEU A 604 23.67 -1.88 -9.73
C LEU A 604 22.23 -1.93 -9.20
N LEU A 605 21.79 -3.05 -8.61
CA LEU A 605 20.49 -3.11 -7.94
C LEU A 605 20.46 -2.33 -6.63
N TYR A 606 21.63 -1.97 -6.10
CA TYR A 606 21.76 -1.19 -4.90
C TYR A 606 22.39 0.17 -5.27
N ASP A 607 21.57 1.23 -5.29
CA ASP A 607 21.94 2.60 -5.68
C ASP A 607 22.34 2.79 -7.17
N GLY A 608 22.16 1.79 -7.99
CA GLY A 608 22.52 1.79 -9.41
C GLY A 608 21.35 1.73 -10.39
N GLU A 609 20.13 1.68 -9.90
CA GLU A 609 18.93 1.53 -10.73
C GLU A 609 18.83 2.60 -11.84
N PRO A 610 19.08 3.89 -11.62
CA PRO A 610 19.01 4.90 -12.69
C PRO A 610 19.98 4.65 -13.83
N LYS A 611 21.20 4.20 -13.50
CA LYS A 611 22.23 3.87 -14.49
C LYS A 611 21.82 2.61 -15.29
N TYR A 612 21.31 1.60 -14.62
CA TYR A 612 20.78 0.39 -15.27
C TYR A 612 19.67 0.73 -16.25
N GLN A 613 18.68 1.52 -15.81
CA GLN A 613 17.54 1.94 -16.64
C GLN A 613 17.99 2.68 -17.90
N GLN A 614 18.92 3.62 -17.77
CA GLN A 614 19.45 4.39 -18.90
C GLN A 614 20.23 3.50 -19.87
N GLN A 615 21.07 2.61 -19.36
CA GLN A 615 21.81 1.66 -20.20
C GLN A 615 20.89 0.70 -20.95
N LEU A 616 19.84 0.19 -20.27
CA LEU A 616 18.87 -0.68 -20.87
C LEU A 616 18.08 0.03 -21.98
N LEU A 617 17.64 1.28 -21.75
CA LEU A 617 16.98 2.08 -22.78
C LEU A 617 17.89 2.35 -23.99
N ALA A 618 19.13 2.72 -23.75
CA ALA A 618 20.10 2.96 -24.82
C ALA A 618 20.35 1.68 -25.66
N CYS A 619 20.40 0.52 -24.98
CA CYS A 619 20.54 -0.76 -25.64
C CYS A 619 19.31 -1.12 -26.48
N VAL A 620 18.11 -0.97 -25.93
CA VAL A 620 16.85 -1.20 -26.65
C VAL A 620 16.77 -0.34 -27.88
N LEU A 621 17.03 0.97 -27.79
CA LEU A 621 17.04 1.89 -28.94
C LEU A 621 18.03 1.46 -30.02
N ARG A 622 19.25 1.08 -29.63
CA ARG A 622 20.28 0.62 -30.56
C ARG A 622 19.86 -0.69 -31.25
N SER A 623 19.28 -1.62 -30.50
CA SER A 623 18.82 -2.90 -31.03
C SER A 623 17.68 -2.70 -32.05
N LEU A 624 16.66 -1.93 -31.69
CA LEU A 624 15.50 -1.70 -32.56
C LEU A 624 15.87 -0.98 -33.87
N ASN A 625 16.92 -0.15 -33.86
CA ASN A 625 17.44 0.50 -35.08
C ASN A 625 18.17 -0.45 -36.04
N GLN A 626 18.58 -1.64 -35.60
CA GLN A 626 19.30 -2.62 -36.42
C GLN A 626 18.40 -3.75 -36.94
N LEU A 627 17.21 -3.89 -36.36
CA LEU A 627 16.26 -4.94 -36.71
C LEU A 627 15.46 -4.58 -37.95
N THR A 628 15.21 -5.62 -38.75
CA THR A 628 14.23 -5.59 -39.86
C THR A 628 13.01 -6.43 -39.52
N THR A 629 11.92 -6.22 -40.29
CA THR A 629 10.65 -6.92 -40.01
C THR A 629 10.84 -8.43 -40.08
N GLY A 630 10.40 -9.11 -39.00
CA GLY A 630 10.52 -10.57 -38.86
C GLY A 630 11.66 -11.01 -37.95
N ASP A 631 12.63 -10.15 -37.69
CA ASP A 631 13.79 -10.46 -36.85
C ASP A 631 13.43 -10.77 -35.38
N ALA A 632 14.36 -11.38 -34.68
CA ALA A 632 14.27 -11.66 -33.24
C ALA A 632 15.33 -10.87 -32.44
N LEU A 633 15.03 -10.62 -31.19
CA LEU A 633 15.91 -9.95 -30.22
C LEU A 633 16.00 -10.79 -28.94
N ILE A 634 17.22 -11.04 -28.47
CA ILE A 634 17.48 -11.56 -27.12
C ILE A 634 18.09 -10.44 -26.30
N LEU A 635 17.41 -10.04 -25.23
CA LEU A 635 17.79 -8.96 -24.35
C LEU A 635 18.01 -9.47 -22.92
N PRO A 636 19.23 -9.40 -22.37
CA PRO A 636 19.48 -9.76 -20.98
C PRO A 636 18.85 -8.74 -20.03
N LEU A 637 18.24 -9.23 -18.95
CA LEU A 637 17.64 -8.41 -17.92
C LEU A 637 18.26 -8.74 -16.57
N LEU A 638 18.67 -7.70 -15.84
CA LEU A 638 19.05 -7.80 -14.44
C LEU A 638 17.82 -7.80 -13.54
N SER A 639 16.89 -6.90 -13.83
CA SER A 639 15.59 -6.81 -13.18
C SER A 639 14.57 -6.12 -14.09
N CYS A 640 13.28 -6.30 -13.78
CA CYS A 640 12.18 -5.56 -14.37
C CYS A 640 11.20 -5.09 -13.27
N PHE A 641 11.74 -4.74 -12.09
CA PHE A 641 10.94 -4.42 -10.91
C PHE A 641 10.29 -3.04 -10.98
N THR A 642 10.85 -2.10 -11.75
CA THR A 642 10.41 -0.71 -11.75
C THR A 642 9.38 -0.45 -12.85
N ARG A 643 8.55 0.58 -12.65
CA ARG A 643 7.61 1.09 -13.67
C ARG A 643 8.32 1.48 -14.96
N PHE A 644 9.55 1.98 -14.84
CA PHE A 644 10.37 2.34 -16.00
C PHE A 644 10.75 1.11 -16.84
N THR A 645 11.32 0.09 -16.22
CA THR A 645 11.74 -1.14 -16.92
C THR A 645 10.54 -1.93 -17.46
N ALA A 646 9.43 -1.96 -16.72
CA ALA A 646 8.17 -2.51 -17.21
C ALA A 646 7.64 -1.73 -18.44
N GLY A 647 7.79 -0.41 -18.46
CA GLY A 647 7.46 0.42 -19.62
C GLY A 647 8.29 0.07 -20.86
N LEU A 648 9.57 -0.26 -20.72
CA LEU A 648 10.40 -0.73 -21.84
C LEU A 648 9.93 -2.09 -22.38
N VAL A 649 9.61 -3.03 -21.50
CA VAL A 649 9.07 -4.35 -21.91
C VAL A 649 7.69 -4.20 -22.54
N PHE A 650 6.86 -3.27 -22.10
CA PHE A 650 5.61 -2.91 -22.74
C PHE A 650 5.81 -2.45 -24.20
N ILE A 651 6.81 -1.62 -24.47
CA ILE A 651 7.13 -1.21 -25.84
C ILE A 651 7.55 -2.42 -26.67
N LEU A 652 8.42 -3.28 -26.16
CA LEU A 652 8.84 -4.51 -26.85
C LEU A 652 7.64 -5.43 -27.13
N HIS A 653 6.69 -5.55 -26.21
CA HIS A 653 5.45 -6.29 -26.42
C HIS A 653 4.62 -5.79 -27.62
N HIS A 654 4.70 -4.51 -27.97
CA HIS A 654 4.05 -3.94 -29.15
C HIS A 654 4.90 -4.07 -30.43
N CYS A 655 6.24 -4.02 -30.28
CA CYS A 655 7.15 -4.10 -31.41
C CYS A 655 7.32 -5.50 -31.99
N PHE A 656 6.99 -6.55 -31.23
CA PHE A 656 7.19 -7.93 -31.64
C PHE A 656 5.89 -8.72 -31.66
N ARG A 657 5.88 -9.84 -32.42
CA ARG A 657 4.72 -10.75 -32.45
C ARG A 657 4.57 -11.54 -31.16
N TYR A 658 5.70 -11.91 -30.55
CA TYR A 658 5.73 -12.68 -29.33
C TYR A 658 6.86 -12.20 -28.43
N ILE A 659 6.64 -12.20 -27.12
CA ILE A 659 7.68 -12.06 -26.12
C ILE A 659 7.61 -13.23 -25.12
N THR A 660 8.75 -13.69 -24.69
CA THR A 660 8.88 -14.68 -23.64
C THR A 660 10.17 -14.43 -22.84
N PHE A 661 10.36 -15.12 -21.74
CA PHE A 661 11.61 -15.03 -20.97
C PHE A 661 12.09 -16.40 -20.55
N ALA A 662 13.39 -16.51 -20.32
CA ALA A 662 14.00 -17.66 -19.68
C ALA A 662 15.01 -17.20 -18.62
N CYS A 663 15.06 -17.94 -17.52
CA CYS A 663 16.09 -17.77 -16.50
C CYS A 663 17.20 -18.77 -16.74
N PRO A 664 18.49 -18.35 -16.70
CA PRO A 664 19.62 -19.26 -16.82
C PRO A 664 19.58 -20.36 -15.75
N THR A 665 19.90 -21.58 -16.11
CA THR A 665 19.91 -22.75 -15.20
C THR A 665 21.25 -23.00 -14.54
N ALA A 666 22.34 -22.39 -15.05
CA ALA A 666 23.68 -22.59 -14.58
C ALA A 666 23.91 -22.07 -13.16
N HIS A 667 24.68 -22.83 -12.39
CA HIS A 667 25.06 -22.53 -11.00
C HIS A 667 25.94 -21.27 -10.83
N GLU A 668 26.13 -20.49 -11.90
CA GLU A 668 27.06 -19.37 -11.88
C GLU A 668 26.42 -17.99 -11.89
N PRO A 669 27.19 -17.00 -11.43
CA PRO A 669 26.58 -15.96 -10.59
C PRO A 669 25.97 -14.84 -11.39
N LEU A 670 24.88 -14.32 -10.92
CA LEU A 670 24.34 -12.94 -10.78
C LEU A 670 24.61 -11.89 -11.90
N ARG A 671 25.06 -12.30 -13.09
CA ARG A 671 25.33 -11.37 -14.20
C ARG A 671 24.10 -11.06 -15.01
N THR A 672 23.29 -12.09 -15.24
CA THR A 672 22.01 -11.99 -15.95
C THR A 672 20.98 -12.75 -15.14
N SER A 673 19.93 -12.08 -14.73
CA SER A 673 18.87 -12.73 -13.94
C SER A 673 17.85 -13.44 -14.83
N ALA A 674 17.61 -12.88 -16.02
CA ALA A 674 16.75 -13.46 -17.05
C ALA A 674 17.14 -12.95 -18.44
N ALA A 675 16.77 -13.66 -19.48
CA ALA A 675 16.81 -13.18 -20.85
C ALA A 675 15.39 -13.04 -21.41
N LEU A 676 15.09 -11.88 -21.96
CA LEU A 676 13.84 -11.62 -22.69
C LEU A 676 14.07 -11.98 -24.14
N LEU A 677 13.25 -12.87 -24.68
CA LEU A 677 13.22 -13.22 -26.09
C LEU A 677 12.02 -12.54 -26.77
N CYS A 678 12.31 -11.72 -27.77
CA CYS A 678 11.33 -11.02 -28.58
C CYS A 678 11.40 -11.56 -30.01
N VAL A 679 10.30 -12.05 -30.55
CA VAL A 679 10.27 -12.75 -31.84
C VAL A 679 9.30 -12.06 -32.81
N GLY A 680 9.79 -11.89 -34.06
CA GLY A 680 8.99 -11.32 -35.16
C GLY A 680 8.79 -9.83 -35.05
N TYR A 681 9.87 -9.05 -35.20
CA TYR A 681 9.85 -7.59 -35.15
C TYR A 681 8.88 -7.02 -36.19
N ARG A 682 8.08 -6.05 -35.78
CA ARG A 682 7.04 -5.39 -36.59
C ARG A 682 7.37 -3.95 -36.97
N GLY A 683 8.38 -3.38 -36.31
CA GLY A 683 8.73 -1.96 -36.40
C GLY A 683 8.32 -1.17 -35.17
N LEU A 684 8.80 0.07 -35.07
CA LEU A 684 8.48 1.03 -34.04
C LEU A 684 8.07 2.36 -34.70
N PRO A 685 6.91 2.96 -34.35
CA PRO A 685 6.48 4.24 -34.90
C PRO A 685 7.50 5.36 -34.62
N ASN A 686 7.77 6.22 -35.63
CA ASN A 686 8.73 7.33 -35.50
C ASN A 686 8.46 8.24 -34.29
N PRO A 687 7.22 8.64 -33.96
CA PRO A 687 6.98 9.46 -32.78
C PRO A 687 7.44 8.80 -31.47
N VAL A 688 7.31 7.46 -31.37
CA VAL A 688 7.78 6.71 -30.20
C VAL A 688 9.30 6.66 -30.15
N VAL A 689 9.97 6.50 -31.31
CA VAL A 689 11.43 6.56 -31.40
C VAL A 689 11.96 7.92 -30.91
N GLU A 690 11.36 9.01 -31.38
CA GLU A 690 11.73 10.37 -30.99
C GLU A 690 11.51 10.59 -29.48
N TYR A 691 10.40 10.11 -28.95
CA TYR A 691 10.09 10.18 -27.52
C TYR A 691 11.13 9.41 -26.69
N LEU A 692 11.47 8.19 -27.06
CA LEU A 692 12.48 7.39 -26.35
C LEU A 692 13.89 8.00 -26.47
N GLN A 693 14.25 8.61 -27.60
CA GLN A 693 15.52 9.32 -27.78
C GLN A 693 15.60 10.56 -26.86
N HIS A 694 14.47 11.31 -26.75
CA HIS A 694 14.38 12.43 -25.81
C HIS A 694 14.55 11.94 -24.37
N LEU A 695 13.84 10.88 -24.00
CA LEU A 695 13.94 10.25 -22.68
C LEU A 695 15.38 9.81 -22.37
N ASN A 696 16.05 9.17 -23.31
CA ASN A 696 17.44 8.72 -23.12
C ASN A 696 18.40 9.90 -22.90
N LYS A 697 18.22 11.01 -23.62
CA LYS A 697 19.00 12.24 -23.42
C LYS A 697 18.77 12.85 -22.05
N LEU A 698 17.52 12.92 -21.60
CA LEU A 698 17.16 13.41 -20.26
C LEU A 698 17.84 12.57 -19.17
N MET A 699 17.72 11.23 -19.26
CA MET A 699 18.33 10.33 -18.28
C MET A 699 19.85 10.44 -18.25
N SER A 700 20.50 10.57 -19.40
CA SER A 700 21.96 10.81 -19.47
C SER A 700 22.32 12.11 -18.78
N SER A 701 21.57 13.19 -19.01
CA SER A 701 21.85 14.50 -18.39
C SER A 701 21.66 14.46 -16.87
N LEU A 702 20.66 13.72 -16.36
CA LEU A 702 20.45 13.55 -14.91
C LEU A 702 21.60 12.75 -14.26
N LEU A 703 22.11 11.73 -14.95
CA LEU A 703 23.25 10.94 -14.47
C LEU A 703 24.56 11.73 -14.50
N ASP A 704 24.84 12.45 -15.59
CA ASP A 704 26.05 13.28 -15.75
C ASP A 704 26.10 14.41 -14.72
N ALA A 705 24.95 14.96 -14.34
CA ALA A 705 24.83 15.98 -13.30
C ALA A 705 24.81 15.42 -11.87
N ASP A 706 24.90 14.10 -11.69
CA ASP A 706 24.69 13.40 -10.41
C ASP A 706 23.42 13.90 -9.69
N SER A 707 22.34 14.02 -10.44
CA SER A 707 21.07 14.56 -9.96
C SER A 707 20.50 13.68 -8.83
N PRO A 708 19.89 14.29 -7.77
CA PRO A 708 19.14 13.55 -6.78
C PRO A 708 17.80 13.00 -7.32
N GLN A 709 17.49 13.29 -8.59
CA GLN A 709 16.27 12.85 -9.27
C GLN A 709 16.59 11.82 -10.36
N GLN A 710 15.57 11.00 -10.67
CA GLN A 710 15.57 10.07 -11.79
C GLN A 710 14.21 10.05 -12.46
N VAL A 711 14.14 9.48 -13.66
CA VAL A 711 12.86 9.16 -14.29
C VAL A 711 12.29 7.89 -13.66
N LEU A 712 11.11 8.00 -13.05
CA LEU A 712 10.41 6.89 -12.42
C LEU A 712 9.51 6.14 -13.42
N GLN A 713 8.88 6.88 -14.32
CA GLN A 713 7.85 6.34 -15.22
C GLN A 713 7.77 7.19 -16.49
N PHE A 714 7.43 6.56 -17.63
CA PHE A 714 7.15 7.25 -18.89
C PHE A 714 5.94 6.66 -19.64
N VAL A 715 5.50 5.45 -19.27
CA VAL A 715 4.26 4.83 -19.73
C VAL A 715 3.23 4.91 -18.61
N PRO A 716 1.97 5.33 -18.86
CA PRO A 716 0.94 5.40 -17.82
C PRO A 716 0.69 4.07 -17.12
N MET A 717 0.47 4.11 -15.79
CA MET A 717 0.24 2.90 -15.00
C MET A 717 -0.99 2.11 -15.44
N GLU A 718 -2.03 2.80 -15.89
CA GLU A 718 -3.28 2.19 -16.40
C GLU A 718 -3.01 1.17 -17.50
N VAL A 719 -1.95 1.38 -18.27
CA VAL A 719 -1.55 0.49 -19.36
C VAL A 719 -0.75 -0.69 -18.85
N LEU A 720 0.16 -0.45 -17.88
CA LEU A 720 1.03 -1.48 -17.31
C LEU A 720 0.30 -2.47 -16.41
N LEU A 721 -0.84 -2.05 -15.83
CA LEU A 721 -1.65 -2.85 -14.90
C LEU A 721 -2.69 -3.74 -15.61
N GLN A 722 -2.60 -3.94 -16.93
CA GLN A 722 -3.61 -4.64 -17.70
C GLN A 722 -3.30 -6.13 -17.94
N GLY A 723 -4.26 -6.98 -17.62
CA GLY A 723 -4.43 -8.36 -18.09
C GLY A 723 -3.18 -9.23 -18.11
N LYS A 724 -2.95 -9.90 -19.24
CA LYS A 724 -1.84 -10.85 -19.42
C LYS A 724 -0.46 -10.20 -19.36
N LEU A 725 -0.34 -8.91 -19.65
CA LEU A 725 0.93 -8.20 -19.55
C LEU A 725 1.38 -8.08 -18.08
N LEU A 726 0.44 -7.75 -17.18
CA LEU A 726 0.71 -7.72 -15.76
C LEU A 726 1.09 -9.11 -15.21
N GLU A 727 0.39 -10.16 -15.66
CA GLU A 727 0.74 -11.55 -15.31
C GLU A 727 2.16 -11.91 -15.80
N PHE A 728 2.52 -11.49 -17.00
CA PHE A 728 3.85 -11.69 -17.55
C PHE A 728 4.93 -10.99 -16.72
N PHE A 729 4.74 -9.72 -16.34
CA PHE A 729 5.66 -9.02 -15.47
C PHE A 729 5.82 -9.71 -14.12
N TRP A 730 4.71 -10.16 -13.55
CA TRP A 730 4.71 -10.87 -12.28
C TRP A 730 5.53 -12.16 -12.33
N ASP A 731 5.31 -12.98 -13.36
CA ASP A 731 6.03 -14.23 -13.53
C ASP A 731 7.53 -13.99 -13.78
N LEU A 732 7.87 -13.04 -14.65
CA LEU A 732 9.25 -12.65 -14.95
C LEU A 732 9.99 -12.20 -13.68
N ASN A 733 9.43 -11.23 -12.97
CA ASN A 733 10.09 -10.63 -11.82
C ASN A 733 10.16 -11.56 -10.62
N THR A 734 9.11 -12.37 -10.40
CA THR A 734 9.12 -13.37 -9.34
C THR A 734 10.18 -14.46 -9.63
N ALA A 735 10.37 -14.86 -10.88
CA ALA A 735 11.43 -15.77 -11.28
C ALA A 735 12.83 -15.17 -11.06
N ILE A 736 13.02 -13.89 -11.45
CA ILE A 736 14.27 -13.16 -11.20
C ILE A 736 14.59 -13.10 -9.70
N ALA A 737 13.62 -12.64 -8.89
CA ALA A 737 13.81 -12.47 -7.46
C ALA A 737 14.11 -13.79 -6.74
N LYS A 738 13.39 -14.86 -7.08
CA LYS A 738 13.64 -16.21 -6.54
C LYS A 738 15.02 -16.72 -6.86
N ARG A 739 15.47 -16.53 -8.11
CA ARG A 739 16.82 -16.96 -8.52
C ARG A 739 17.90 -16.21 -7.75
N GLN A 740 17.78 -14.89 -7.63
CA GLN A 740 18.74 -14.09 -6.88
C GLN A 740 18.81 -14.50 -5.41
N LEU A 741 17.65 -14.67 -4.78
CA LEU A 741 17.55 -15.10 -3.39
C LEU A 741 18.14 -16.50 -3.18
N HIS A 742 17.84 -17.44 -4.06
CA HIS A 742 18.41 -18.80 -4.04
C HIS A 742 19.94 -18.77 -4.03
N LEU A 743 20.55 -18.01 -4.96
CA LEU A 743 22.00 -17.91 -5.07
C LEU A 743 22.65 -17.29 -3.82
N ILE A 744 22.03 -16.26 -3.23
CA ILE A 744 22.51 -15.62 -2.00
C ILE A 744 22.47 -16.61 -0.83
N VAL A 745 21.35 -17.31 -0.65
CA VAL A 745 21.18 -18.28 0.45
C VAL A 745 22.16 -19.46 0.30
N GLN A 746 22.31 -20.02 -0.91
CA GLN A 746 23.27 -21.08 -1.17
C GLN A 746 24.70 -20.67 -0.85
N ALA A 747 25.13 -19.48 -1.34
CA ALA A 747 26.48 -18.99 -1.09
C ALA A 747 26.75 -18.81 0.42
N GLN A 748 25.76 -18.38 1.17
CA GLN A 748 25.88 -18.23 2.62
C GLN A 748 25.98 -19.59 3.32
N GLN A 749 25.19 -20.59 2.91
CA GLN A 749 25.30 -21.94 3.47
C GLN A 749 26.67 -22.56 3.18
N GLN A 750 27.19 -22.38 1.96
CA GLN A 750 28.53 -22.85 1.59
C GLN A 750 29.63 -22.18 2.42
N GLN A 751 29.53 -20.87 2.65
CA GLN A 751 30.48 -20.16 3.50
C GLN A 751 30.48 -20.72 4.93
N ARG A 752 29.32 -20.99 5.51
CA ARG A 752 29.21 -21.55 6.88
C ARG A 752 29.77 -22.94 6.99
N ALA A 753 29.55 -23.79 5.98
CA ALA A 753 30.15 -25.13 5.93
C ALA A 753 31.68 -25.04 5.87
N ALA A 754 32.25 -24.05 5.14
CA ALA A 754 33.69 -23.84 5.04
C ALA A 754 34.29 -23.28 6.35
N ASP A 755 33.55 -22.44 7.08
CA ASP A 755 33.98 -21.85 8.35
C ASP A 755 33.83 -22.81 9.57
N GLY A 756 33.33 -24.03 9.36
CA GLY A 756 33.17 -25.07 10.40
C GLY A 756 32.08 -24.75 11.44
N SER A 757 31.13 -23.91 11.10
CA SER A 757 30.03 -23.43 11.97
C SER A 757 28.77 -24.33 11.88
N LEU A 758 28.93 -25.58 11.38
CA LEU A 758 27.87 -26.61 11.33
C LEU A 758 27.98 -27.54 12.53
#